data_7ce881081bf12823243ab03cc7c3dd23
#
_entry.id   7ce881081bf12823243ab03cc7c3dd23
#
_cell.length_a   1.000
_cell.length_b   1.000
_cell.length_c   1.000
_cell.angle_alpha   90.00
_cell.angle_beta   90.00
_cell.angle_gamma   90.00
#
_symmetry.space_group_name_H-M   'P 1'
#
loop_
_entity.id
_entity.type
_entity.pdbx_description
1 polymer ?
#
loop_
_entity_poly.entity_id
_entity_poly.type
_entity_poly.pdbx_seq_one_letter_code
_entity_poly.pdbx_strand_id
1 'polypeptide(L)'
;MLLLPPWRRAPLLPFGQPAVLLAVVAAAAILACAAASAPLFLSSASSAALQRLLGQQCASAGTAAVKRNDDADRLAELDRRVPAAMTGAGLAPPALSVLATNLYTVGAGTEVVQQPSSRLAYRAGAVDHITRLPGAVGGGGVWLPKYLGDRLGARPGGTVTVSGVPVRLAGYYRNFYDEQLPAFWCQYGYLVQASETSNDVPSPWVLATDPATFSRLVGPSGADFEWVSPVDTAGETVSRARDVSDRQTAAYHAAGLPVPLDFARTDGGTGQLPTLADRADLIRSGLRGPVLPIALGGTLLALLLVGAAGSYWADRRYREVRLLSARGVGPGALAGKAVLELALPAVVGTVLGALLARWLVARLGPSPDLDPSAYRQAGVVVAAGLLAGLALLGLVAGLRSRNATERPVGARRSRLGWVPWELLLLAGAAGTYAALRGSNAVTVVQNVAQVNLLVVLFPLLFILGGSVLAVRLLTLLLPLLSARATRLPAAWYLAARRLSAARVAAVVLLAAAAAPVAIAVYAAGLTTGTEHTLDAKARVFTGAAISVETTGQLTRSAGTDQLGTVVRRYSYGTVGDTEVAFIAVDPATLPGTAYWRNEFAGRSLPDLLTALAGPVTGGRLPAIVVDPRHELGATPDVALGTSTAHVATATTAALFPGRRLPWPMIIVDRNRLGPIDPHAGSFDELWTNGPAAPAEAAMRAQDQLLFDTIDQAQVFDAADYLGITWTFGYLTALAGLVGLVSVGALLLYVETRQRTRVAAYALGRRMGLSRATHLRSLLAELGLLLGLAYAVGVALSWVALELVHGLLDVDPIRPPTPLLVLPVAVLAGAAVAVAVVATLTALYAQRVADRTPPAETLRLGT
;
A
#
# COMPACT_ATOMS: atom_id res chain seq x y z
N MET A 1 -3.68 -45.39 30.92
CA MET A 1 -5.05 -44.92 30.64
C MET A 1 -5.38 -44.89 29.15
N LEU A 2 -4.47 -44.43 28.26
CA LEU A 2 -4.74 -44.34 26.82
C LEU A 2 -5.02 -45.66 26.08
N LEU A 3 -4.65 -46.82 26.64
CA LEU A 3 -4.83 -48.13 26.06
C LEU A 3 -6.10 -48.84 26.46
N LEU A 4 -6.92 -48.26 27.37
CA LEU A 4 -8.14 -48.87 27.86
C LEU A 4 -9.34 -48.52 26.96
N PRO A 5 -10.26 -49.47 26.68
CA PRO A 5 -11.55 -49.09 26.09
C PRO A 5 -12.30 -48.17 27.11
N PRO A 6 -12.91 -47.05 26.67
CA PRO A 6 -13.28 -46.61 25.33
C PRO A 6 -12.28 -45.65 24.64
N TRP A 7 -11.10 -45.37 25.20
CA TRP A 7 -10.16 -44.37 24.74
C TRP A 7 -9.46 -44.71 23.42
N ARG A 8 -9.19 -46.03 23.22
CA ARG A 8 -8.49 -46.52 22.02
C ARG A 8 -9.19 -46.19 20.72
N ARG A 9 -10.54 -46.12 20.74
CA ARG A 9 -11.37 -45.81 19.54
C ARG A 9 -11.77 -44.32 19.49
N ALA A 10 -11.37 -43.51 20.46
CA ALA A 10 -11.77 -42.11 20.54
C ALA A 10 -11.44 -41.30 19.25
N PRO A 11 -10.25 -41.39 18.61
CA PRO A 11 -9.93 -40.63 17.38
C PRO A 11 -10.85 -40.95 16.17
N LEU A 12 -11.49 -42.15 16.15
CA LEU A 12 -12.37 -42.59 15.04
C LEU A 12 -13.84 -42.19 15.24
N LEU A 13 -14.23 -41.81 16.46
CA LEU A 13 -15.61 -41.47 16.80
C LEU A 13 -16.18 -40.23 16.07
N PRO A 14 -15.42 -39.20 15.74
CA PRO A 14 -15.91 -38.00 15.01
C PRO A 14 -16.42 -38.35 13.62
N PHE A 15 -15.91 -39.41 12.96
CA PHE A 15 -16.34 -39.81 11.60
C PHE A 15 -17.81 -40.27 11.58
N GLY A 16 -18.34 -40.76 12.70
CA GLY A 16 -19.76 -41.05 12.87
C GLY A 16 -20.64 -39.83 13.10
N GLN A 17 -20.05 -38.64 13.23
CA GLN A 17 -20.76 -37.36 13.49
C GLN A 17 -20.28 -36.27 12.55
N PRO A 18 -20.64 -36.25 11.27
CA PRO A 18 -20.07 -35.38 10.24
C PRO A 18 -20.22 -33.88 10.59
N ALA A 19 -21.29 -33.49 11.27
CA ALA A 19 -21.51 -32.09 11.67
C ALA A 19 -20.47 -31.59 12.70
N VAL A 20 -20.10 -32.45 13.66
CA VAL A 20 -19.07 -32.08 14.67
C VAL A 20 -17.69 -32.07 14.02
N LEU A 21 -17.41 -33.07 13.20
CA LEU A 21 -16.16 -33.16 12.45
C LEU A 21 -15.94 -31.91 11.59
N LEU A 22 -16.92 -31.53 10.76
CA LEU A 22 -16.84 -30.35 9.90
C LEU A 22 -16.71 -29.05 10.71
N ALA A 23 -17.43 -28.93 11.83
CA ALA A 23 -17.33 -27.74 12.68
C ALA A 23 -15.92 -27.57 13.27
N VAL A 24 -15.28 -28.66 13.73
CA VAL A 24 -13.93 -28.61 14.30
C VAL A 24 -12.88 -28.38 13.21
N VAL A 25 -12.99 -29.06 12.06
CA VAL A 25 -12.09 -28.84 10.91
C VAL A 25 -12.17 -27.39 10.45
N ALA A 26 -13.37 -26.84 10.26
CA ALA A 26 -13.55 -25.45 9.85
C ALA A 26 -13.01 -24.46 10.88
N ALA A 27 -13.30 -24.65 12.17
CA ALA A 27 -12.81 -23.77 13.23
C ALA A 27 -11.28 -23.81 13.34
N ALA A 28 -10.67 -24.99 13.26
CA ALA A 28 -9.22 -25.14 13.27
C ALA A 28 -8.57 -24.57 11.99
N ALA A 29 -9.22 -24.70 10.83
CA ALA A 29 -8.74 -24.12 9.60
C ALA A 29 -8.75 -22.59 9.64
N ILE A 30 -9.82 -21.98 10.15
CA ILE A 30 -9.90 -20.53 10.32
C ILE A 30 -8.83 -20.04 11.32
N LEU A 31 -8.64 -20.76 12.43
CA LEU A 31 -7.61 -20.43 13.43
C LEU A 31 -6.20 -20.47 12.82
N ALA A 32 -5.87 -21.55 12.10
CA ALA A 32 -4.56 -21.68 11.49
C ALA A 32 -4.35 -20.65 10.36
N CYS A 33 -5.40 -20.35 9.58
CA CYS A 33 -5.35 -19.32 8.55
C CYS A 33 -5.10 -17.94 9.16
N ALA A 34 -5.81 -17.56 10.22
CA ALA A 34 -5.61 -16.29 10.93
C ALA A 34 -4.18 -16.20 11.51
N ALA A 35 -3.72 -17.27 12.15
CA ALA A 35 -2.40 -17.32 12.80
C ALA A 35 -1.24 -17.24 11.78
N ALA A 36 -1.35 -17.94 10.65
CA ALA A 36 -0.33 -17.96 9.59
C ALA A 36 -0.31 -16.67 8.76
N SER A 37 -1.42 -15.95 8.68
CA SER A 37 -1.58 -14.83 7.75
C SER A 37 -0.56 -13.71 7.97
N ALA A 38 -0.27 -13.32 9.23
CA ALA A 38 0.63 -12.20 9.52
C ALA A 38 2.08 -12.44 9.08
N PRO A 39 2.78 -13.53 9.47
CA PRO A 39 4.16 -13.74 9.04
C PRO A 39 4.28 -13.93 7.52
N LEU A 40 3.32 -14.60 6.88
CA LEU A 40 3.33 -14.76 5.43
C LEU A 40 3.06 -13.43 4.72
N PHE A 41 2.11 -12.64 5.19
CA PHE A 41 1.80 -11.34 4.61
C PHE A 41 2.96 -10.34 4.75
N LEU A 42 3.59 -10.27 5.92
CA LEU A 42 4.75 -9.39 6.15
C LEU A 42 5.93 -9.75 5.22
N SER A 43 6.12 -11.04 4.94
CA SER A 43 7.12 -11.49 3.97
C SER A 43 6.72 -11.13 2.53
N SER A 44 5.47 -11.37 2.14
CA SER A 44 4.92 -10.97 0.84
C SER A 44 5.09 -9.46 0.61
N ALA A 45 4.79 -8.66 1.63
CA ALA A 45 4.92 -7.21 1.57
C ALA A 45 6.38 -6.76 1.41
N SER A 46 7.33 -7.35 2.16
CA SER A 46 8.74 -7.00 2.01
C SER A 46 9.31 -7.38 0.65
N SER A 47 8.93 -8.55 0.12
CA SER A 47 9.34 -8.96 -1.24
C SER A 47 8.75 -8.06 -2.31
N ALA A 48 7.46 -7.71 -2.21
CA ALA A 48 6.81 -6.78 -3.13
C ALA A 48 7.41 -5.37 -3.08
N ALA A 49 7.75 -4.89 -1.87
CA ALA A 49 8.42 -3.60 -1.71
C ALA A 49 9.78 -3.59 -2.42
N LEU A 50 10.60 -4.63 -2.20
CA LEU A 50 11.90 -4.77 -2.85
C LEU A 50 11.76 -4.84 -4.38
N GLN A 51 10.86 -5.69 -4.89
CA GLN A 51 10.61 -5.83 -6.33
C GLN A 51 10.15 -4.52 -6.96
N ARG A 52 9.29 -3.76 -6.27
CA ARG A 52 8.83 -2.44 -6.73
C ARG A 52 9.95 -1.42 -6.73
N LEU A 53 10.75 -1.35 -5.66
CA LEU A 53 11.92 -0.49 -5.58
C LEU A 53 12.93 -0.79 -6.69
N LEU A 54 13.19 -2.08 -6.97
CA LEU A 54 14.02 -2.50 -8.08
C LEU A 54 13.45 -2.09 -9.45
N GLY A 55 12.14 -2.21 -9.63
CA GLY A 55 11.45 -1.83 -10.88
C GLY A 55 11.41 -0.31 -11.14
N GLN A 56 11.54 0.51 -10.09
CA GLN A 56 11.58 1.97 -10.20
C GLN A 56 12.97 2.53 -10.44
N GLN A 57 13.99 1.75 -10.14
CA GLN A 57 15.39 2.15 -10.29
C GLN A 57 15.95 1.70 -11.63
N CYS A 58 17.10 2.24 -11.97
CA CYS A 58 17.89 1.73 -13.09
C CYS A 58 18.21 0.25 -12.91
N ALA A 59 18.32 -0.50 -14.00
CA ALA A 59 18.67 -1.93 -13.96
C ALA A 59 19.97 -2.22 -13.16
N SER A 60 20.87 -1.24 -13.07
CA SER A 60 22.08 -1.31 -12.23
C SER A 60 21.79 -1.36 -10.71
N ALA A 61 20.63 -0.92 -10.24
CA ALA A 61 20.27 -1.01 -8.83
C ALA A 61 20.08 -2.46 -8.35
N GLY A 62 19.70 -3.36 -9.26
CA GLY A 62 19.57 -4.80 -9.00
C GLY A 62 20.87 -5.58 -9.19
N THR A 63 22.04 -4.92 -9.23
CA THR A 63 23.32 -5.58 -9.46
C THR A 63 24.18 -5.60 -8.21
N ALA A 64 25.16 -6.52 -8.16
CA ALA A 64 26.22 -6.50 -7.17
C ALA A 64 27.44 -5.79 -7.77
N ALA A 65 27.90 -4.71 -7.14
CA ALA A 65 29.00 -3.91 -7.67
C ALA A 65 30.12 -3.75 -6.65
N VAL A 66 31.38 -3.91 -7.10
CA VAL A 66 32.56 -3.52 -6.34
C VAL A 66 33.05 -2.19 -6.91
N LYS A 67 33.12 -1.16 -6.05
CA LYS A 67 33.52 0.20 -6.42
C LYS A 67 34.82 0.57 -5.75
N ARG A 68 35.66 1.29 -6.48
CA ARG A 68 36.91 1.80 -5.97
C ARG A 68 37.29 3.11 -6.67
N ASN A 69 37.62 4.14 -5.93
CA ASN A 69 38.33 5.29 -6.44
C ASN A 69 39.83 5.06 -6.25
N ASP A 70 40.59 5.08 -7.36
CA ASP A 70 42.05 4.89 -7.37
C ASP A 70 42.65 5.54 -8.61
N ASP A 71 43.98 5.53 -8.72
CA ASP A 71 44.67 6.03 -9.91
C ASP A 71 44.40 5.13 -11.12
N ALA A 72 44.19 5.73 -12.31
CA ALA A 72 43.83 5.01 -13.52
C ALA A 72 44.92 4.06 -14.03
N ASP A 73 46.18 4.22 -13.64
CA ASP A 73 47.30 3.34 -13.93
C ASP A 73 47.20 1.98 -13.22
N ARG A 74 46.48 1.91 -12.11
CA ARG A 74 46.23 0.68 -11.36
C ARG A 74 45.09 -0.17 -11.96
N LEU A 75 44.37 0.33 -12.98
CA LEU A 75 43.23 -0.36 -13.57
C LEU A 75 43.55 -1.80 -13.98
N ALA A 76 44.69 -2.03 -14.65
CA ALA A 76 45.06 -3.37 -15.13
C ALA A 76 45.33 -4.38 -14.02
N GLU A 77 45.80 -3.94 -12.85
CA GLU A 77 45.98 -4.77 -11.65
C GLU A 77 44.64 -5.11 -11.05
N LEU A 78 43.82 -4.08 -10.82
CA LEU A 78 42.51 -4.23 -10.19
C LEU A 78 41.52 -5.03 -11.03
N ASP A 79 41.56 -4.87 -12.37
CA ASP A 79 40.68 -5.58 -13.31
C ASP A 79 41.01 -7.09 -13.43
N ARG A 80 42.17 -7.52 -12.97
CA ARG A 80 42.50 -8.95 -12.80
C ARG A 80 42.07 -9.49 -11.46
N ARG A 81 42.23 -8.70 -10.39
CA ARG A 81 41.98 -9.12 -9.00
C ARG A 81 40.54 -9.10 -8.59
N VAL A 82 39.82 -8.04 -8.93
CA VAL A 82 38.42 -7.85 -8.50
C VAL A 82 37.45 -8.84 -9.16
N PRO A 83 37.46 -9.06 -10.48
CA PRO A 83 36.63 -10.09 -11.11
C PRO A 83 36.87 -11.51 -10.58
N ALA A 84 38.11 -11.87 -10.27
CA ALA A 84 38.43 -13.15 -9.67
C ALA A 84 37.88 -13.28 -8.26
N ALA A 85 37.92 -12.21 -7.44
CA ALA A 85 37.34 -12.17 -6.10
C ALA A 85 35.82 -12.25 -6.15
N MET A 86 35.15 -11.54 -7.07
CA MET A 86 33.71 -11.57 -7.25
C MET A 86 33.21 -12.96 -7.66
N THR A 87 33.84 -13.58 -8.65
CA THR A 87 33.50 -14.94 -9.08
C THR A 87 33.79 -15.98 -7.99
N GLY A 88 34.89 -15.82 -7.24
CA GLY A 88 35.25 -16.65 -6.09
C GLY A 88 34.21 -16.54 -4.94
N ALA A 89 33.58 -15.39 -4.78
CA ALA A 89 32.47 -15.16 -3.85
C ALA A 89 31.10 -15.69 -4.37
N GLY A 90 31.06 -16.30 -5.58
CA GLY A 90 29.83 -16.86 -6.17
C GLY A 90 28.96 -15.81 -6.87
N LEU A 91 29.50 -14.66 -7.23
CA LEU A 91 28.84 -13.68 -8.11
C LEU A 91 29.10 -14.02 -9.58
N ALA A 92 28.22 -13.58 -10.47
CA ALA A 92 28.42 -13.72 -11.91
C ALA A 92 29.63 -12.88 -12.37
N PRO A 93 30.25 -13.21 -13.51
CA PRO A 93 31.35 -12.42 -14.05
C PRO A 93 30.98 -10.96 -14.23
N PRO A 94 31.73 -10.01 -13.62
CA PRO A 94 31.35 -8.61 -13.68
C PRO A 94 31.77 -7.93 -14.98
N ALA A 95 31.04 -6.86 -15.35
CA ALA A 95 31.40 -5.91 -16.38
C ALA A 95 32.05 -4.67 -15.76
N LEU A 96 33.12 -4.18 -16.38
CA LEU A 96 33.86 -2.98 -15.93
C LEU A 96 33.22 -1.70 -16.47
N SER A 97 33.08 -0.71 -15.59
CA SER A 97 32.76 0.67 -15.88
C SER A 97 33.78 1.58 -15.19
N VAL A 98 34.29 2.58 -15.89
CA VAL A 98 35.29 3.51 -15.33
C VAL A 98 34.92 4.94 -15.72
N LEU A 99 35.00 5.84 -14.79
CA LEU A 99 34.73 7.26 -14.98
C LEU A 99 35.88 8.07 -14.41
N ALA A 100 36.46 8.95 -15.23
CA ALA A 100 37.54 9.81 -14.76
C ALA A 100 36.98 10.87 -13.76
N THR A 101 37.71 11.10 -12.69
CA THR A 101 37.32 12.09 -11.67
C THR A 101 37.46 13.50 -12.21
N ASN A 102 38.48 13.78 -13.02
CA ASN A 102 38.73 15.07 -13.64
C ASN A 102 37.93 15.28 -14.92
N LEU A 103 37.75 16.52 -15.31
CA LEU A 103 37.25 16.93 -16.61
C LEU A 103 38.39 17.23 -17.57
N TYR A 104 38.14 16.97 -18.84
CA TYR A 104 39.16 17.01 -19.90
C TYR A 104 38.80 17.99 -21.00
N THR A 105 39.82 18.63 -21.62
CA THR A 105 39.67 19.40 -22.87
C THR A 105 39.83 18.48 -24.06
N VAL A 106 39.07 18.73 -25.13
CA VAL A 106 39.16 17.96 -26.38
C VAL A 106 39.54 18.90 -27.51
N GLY A 107 40.52 18.50 -28.31
CA GLY A 107 41.01 19.31 -29.41
C GLY A 107 41.24 18.54 -30.72
N ALA A 108 41.30 19.26 -31.85
CA ALA A 108 41.66 18.71 -33.14
C ALA A 108 42.45 19.76 -33.91
N GLY A 109 43.70 19.49 -34.25
CA GLY A 109 44.62 20.48 -34.84
C GLY A 109 44.87 21.64 -33.91
N THR A 110 44.50 22.87 -34.30
CA THR A 110 44.60 24.11 -33.51
C THR A 110 43.35 24.40 -32.70
N GLU A 111 42.24 23.76 -32.96
CA GLU A 111 40.97 23.94 -32.25
C GLU A 111 40.93 23.12 -30.97
N VAL A 112 40.59 23.78 -29.85
CA VAL A 112 40.43 23.13 -28.52
C VAL A 112 39.13 23.61 -27.89
N VAL A 113 38.24 22.72 -27.57
CA VAL A 113 37.02 23.01 -26.82
C VAL A 113 37.36 22.99 -25.33
N GLN A 114 37.37 24.17 -24.71
CA GLN A 114 37.67 24.31 -23.29
C GLN A 114 36.41 24.26 -22.42
N GLN A 115 35.29 24.80 -22.91
CA GLN A 115 34.02 24.82 -22.20
C GLN A 115 32.83 24.43 -23.10
N PRO A 116 31.93 23.59 -22.61
CA PRO A 116 32.04 22.82 -21.35
C PRO A 116 33.15 21.75 -21.48
N SER A 117 33.88 21.57 -20.37
CA SER A 117 34.89 20.51 -20.27
C SER A 117 34.24 19.16 -20.38
N SER A 118 34.97 18.18 -20.97
CA SER A 118 34.47 16.86 -21.30
C SER A 118 34.75 15.86 -20.18
N ARG A 119 33.85 14.93 -19.96
CA ARG A 119 34.01 13.81 -19.04
C ARG A 119 34.52 12.58 -19.82
N LEU A 120 35.58 11.93 -19.34
CA LEU A 120 36.11 10.73 -19.96
C LEU A 120 35.58 9.49 -19.23
N ALA A 121 35.05 8.54 -20.01
CA ALA A 121 34.51 7.30 -19.50
C ALA A 121 34.86 6.09 -20.37
N TYR A 122 34.91 4.94 -19.73
CA TYR A 122 34.88 3.64 -20.38
C TYR A 122 33.77 2.79 -19.70
N ARG A 123 32.99 2.12 -20.50
CA ARG A 123 32.01 1.13 -20.00
C ARG A 123 31.94 -0.02 -20.98
N ALA A 124 32.06 -1.26 -20.48
CA ALA A 124 31.94 -2.45 -21.31
C ALA A 124 30.60 -2.48 -22.06
N GLY A 125 30.63 -2.61 -23.40
CA GLY A 125 29.45 -2.57 -24.24
C GLY A 125 28.90 -1.16 -24.55
N ALA A 126 29.54 -0.07 -24.10
CA ALA A 126 29.05 1.30 -24.28
C ALA A 126 28.72 1.64 -25.74
N VAL A 127 29.57 1.18 -26.69
CA VAL A 127 29.42 1.48 -28.12
C VAL A 127 28.14 0.89 -28.73
N ASP A 128 27.58 -0.17 -28.14
CA ASP A 128 26.34 -0.79 -28.61
C ASP A 128 25.09 -0.12 -28.08
N HIS A 129 25.27 0.81 -27.11
CA HIS A 129 24.20 1.53 -26.43
C HIS A 129 24.27 3.07 -26.63
N ILE A 130 24.87 3.49 -27.78
CA ILE A 130 24.84 4.87 -28.25
C ILE A 130 24.25 4.93 -29.66
N THR A 131 23.58 6.02 -29.99
CA THR A 131 23.10 6.29 -31.36
C THR A 131 24.23 6.82 -32.20
N ARG A 132 24.89 5.89 -32.97
CA ARG A 132 26.03 6.21 -33.79
C ARG A 132 25.66 7.10 -34.99
N LEU A 133 26.47 8.10 -35.28
CA LEU A 133 26.28 8.94 -36.45
C LEU A 133 26.97 8.34 -37.70
N PRO A 134 26.51 8.68 -38.93
CA PRO A 134 27.12 8.23 -40.19
C PRO A 134 28.61 8.58 -40.29
N GLY A 135 29.37 7.72 -40.91
CA GLY A 135 30.80 7.93 -41.15
C GLY A 135 31.73 7.37 -40.05
N ALA A 136 31.20 6.72 -39.03
CA ALA A 136 32.01 6.06 -38.01
C ALA A 136 32.87 4.94 -38.65
N VAL A 137 34.15 4.90 -38.29
CA VAL A 137 35.13 3.93 -38.82
C VAL A 137 35.22 2.72 -37.87
N GLY A 138 34.83 2.88 -36.59
CA GLY A 138 35.00 1.84 -35.58
C GLY A 138 36.46 1.60 -35.21
N GLY A 139 36.71 0.48 -34.52
CA GLY A 139 38.05 0.13 -34.02
C GLY A 139 38.43 0.88 -32.74
N GLY A 140 39.66 0.75 -32.27
CA GLY A 140 40.18 1.37 -31.05
C GLY A 140 40.25 2.89 -31.10
N GLY A 141 40.09 3.55 -29.95
CA GLY A 141 40.17 4.99 -29.84
C GLY A 141 39.05 5.59 -28.95
N VAL A 142 38.47 6.70 -29.36
CA VAL A 142 37.41 7.39 -28.62
C VAL A 142 36.20 7.69 -29.51
N TRP A 143 35.02 7.68 -28.92
CA TRP A 143 33.78 8.20 -29.50
C TRP A 143 33.49 9.55 -28.89
N LEU A 144 33.08 10.51 -29.70
CA LEU A 144 32.74 11.87 -29.28
C LEU A 144 31.24 12.15 -29.52
N PRO A 145 30.59 12.94 -28.67
CA PRO A 145 29.22 13.39 -28.94
C PRO A 145 29.20 14.37 -30.12
N LYS A 146 28.05 14.47 -30.80
CA LYS A 146 27.82 15.39 -31.93
C LYS A 146 28.24 16.82 -31.62
N TYR A 147 27.95 17.28 -30.43
CA TYR A 147 28.33 18.62 -29.96
C TYR A 147 29.83 18.96 -30.14
N LEU A 148 30.71 18.02 -29.78
CA LEU A 148 32.15 18.15 -29.99
C LEU A 148 32.51 18.03 -31.47
N GLY A 149 31.81 17.17 -32.22
CA GLY A 149 31.99 16.98 -33.64
C GLY A 149 31.76 18.26 -34.44
N ASP A 150 30.68 18.94 -34.15
CA ASP A 150 30.29 20.17 -34.82
C ASP A 150 31.28 21.31 -34.55
N ARG A 151 31.94 21.32 -33.41
CA ARG A 151 32.94 22.33 -33.02
C ARG A 151 34.35 22.03 -33.54
N LEU A 152 34.76 20.77 -33.47
CA LEU A 152 36.13 20.35 -33.83
C LEU A 152 36.33 20.10 -35.32
N GLY A 153 35.25 19.75 -36.05
CA GLY A 153 35.33 19.44 -37.47
C GLY A 153 36.22 18.25 -37.82
N ALA A 154 36.63 17.45 -36.84
CA ALA A 154 37.50 16.29 -37.04
C ALA A 154 36.78 15.17 -37.81
N ARG A 155 37.45 14.48 -38.71
CA ARG A 155 36.86 13.35 -39.43
C ARG A 155 37.10 12.03 -38.67
N PRO A 156 36.08 11.13 -38.58
CA PRO A 156 36.30 9.80 -38.05
C PRO A 156 37.46 9.10 -38.72
N GLY A 157 38.28 8.40 -37.96
CA GLY A 157 39.56 7.80 -38.40
C GLY A 157 40.78 8.72 -38.25
N GLY A 158 40.58 10.03 -38.05
CA GLY A 158 41.61 11.01 -37.75
C GLY A 158 42.07 10.98 -36.32
N THR A 159 42.99 11.90 -35.94
CA THR A 159 43.50 12.05 -34.57
C THR A 159 42.90 13.26 -33.90
N VAL A 160 42.42 13.09 -32.67
CA VAL A 160 42.01 14.14 -31.75
C VAL A 160 42.90 14.10 -30.52
N THR A 161 42.92 15.18 -29.74
CA THR A 161 43.68 15.22 -28.49
C THR A 161 42.72 15.33 -27.31
N VAL A 162 42.95 14.56 -26.25
CA VAL A 162 42.26 14.67 -24.97
C VAL A 162 43.28 15.19 -23.95
N SER A 163 43.12 16.42 -23.50
CA SER A 163 44.10 17.15 -22.68
C SER A 163 45.54 17.02 -23.21
N GLY A 164 45.69 17.18 -24.50
CA GLY A 164 47.01 17.12 -25.19
C GLY A 164 47.45 15.69 -25.57
N VAL A 165 46.83 14.66 -25.10
CA VAL A 165 47.17 13.26 -25.45
C VAL A 165 46.50 12.86 -26.76
N PRO A 166 47.27 12.48 -27.81
CA PRO A 166 46.68 12.13 -29.09
C PRO A 166 46.00 10.77 -29.04
N VAL A 167 44.80 10.67 -29.63
CA VAL A 167 44.01 9.46 -29.72
C VAL A 167 43.21 9.42 -31.02
N ARG A 168 42.98 8.23 -31.55
CA ARG A 168 42.19 8.03 -32.76
C ARG A 168 40.71 8.28 -32.47
N LEU A 169 40.04 9.02 -33.36
CA LEU A 169 38.59 9.22 -33.34
C LEU A 169 37.90 8.04 -34.05
N ALA A 170 37.18 7.21 -33.31
CA ALA A 170 36.44 6.06 -33.85
C ALA A 170 35.13 6.50 -34.54
N GLY A 171 34.47 7.53 -34.03
CA GLY A 171 33.23 8.03 -34.60
C GLY A 171 32.54 9.04 -33.69
N TYR A 172 31.41 9.50 -34.17
CA TYR A 172 30.51 10.40 -33.42
C TYR A 172 29.24 9.68 -33.05
N TYR A 173 28.62 10.13 -31.94
CA TYR A 173 27.33 9.68 -31.49
C TYR A 173 26.43 10.87 -31.15
N ARG A 174 25.10 10.65 -31.14
CA ARG A 174 24.10 11.69 -30.77
C ARG A 174 24.25 12.04 -29.30
N ASN A 175 24.17 13.34 -28.94
CA ASN A 175 24.33 13.76 -27.57
C ASN A 175 23.24 13.10 -26.69
N PHE A 176 23.62 12.73 -25.47
CA PHE A 176 22.69 12.07 -24.54
C PHE A 176 21.49 12.93 -24.13
N TYR A 177 21.62 14.25 -24.18
CA TYR A 177 20.54 15.18 -23.87
C TYR A 177 19.61 15.46 -25.07
N ASP A 178 19.95 15.06 -26.28
CA ASP A 178 19.14 15.26 -27.49
C ASP A 178 18.09 14.17 -27.69
N GLU A 179 18.18 13.08 -26.95
CA GLU A 179 17.25 11.93 -27.03
C GLU A 179 16.96 11.35 -25.66
N GLN A 180 15.92 10.52 -25.57
CA GLN A 180 15.66 9.78 -24.33
C GLN A 180 16.87 8.91 -24.00
N LEU A 181 17.40 9.07 -22.79
CA LEU A 181 18.59 8.37 -22.35
C LEU A 181 18.35 6.86 -22.37
N PRO A 182 19.15 6.07 -23.10
CA PRO A 182 19.02 4.61 -23.10
C PRO A 182 19.16 4.03 -21.69
N ALA A 183 18.38 2.99 -21.37
CA ALA A 183 18.36 2.34 -20.05
C ALA A 183 19.77 1.93 -19.56
N PHE A 184 20.67 1.61 -20.49
CA PHE A 184 22.07 1.32 -20.20
C PHE A 184 22.78 2.48 -19.48
N TRP A 185 22.48 3.74 -19.83
CA TRP A 185 23.08 4.94 -19.25
C TRP A 185 22.29 5.54 -18.08
N CYS A 186 21.17 4.97 -17.71
CA CYS A 186 20.25 5.48 -16.70
C CYS A 186 20.93 5.89 -15.39
N GLN A 187 21.90 5.11 -14.90
CA GLN A 187 22.63 5.41 -13.66
C GLN A 187 23.46 6.71 -13.70
N TYR A 188 23.75 7.20 -14.90
CA TYR A 188 24.50 8.44 -15.13
C TYR A 188 23.59 9.60 -15.55
N GLY A 189 22.27 9.43 -15.48
CA GLY A 189 21.30 10.44 -15.90
C GLY A 189 21.59 11.82 -15.32
N TYR A 190 21.89 11.88 -14.01
CA TYR A 190 22.23 13.11 -13.30
C TYR A 190 23.51 13.83 -13.82
N LEU A 191 24.35 13.17 -14.60
CA LEU A 191 25.57 13.74 -15.20
C LEU A 191 25.38 14.14 -16.66
N VAL A 192 24.36 13.63 -17.33
CA VAL A 192 24.17 13.80 -18.79
C VAL A 192 22.91 14.60 -19.13
N GLN A 193 22.02 14.82 -18.18
CA GLN A 193 20.83 15.66 -18.31
C GLN A 193 21.11 17.13 -17.93
N ALA A 194 20.30 18.05 -18.43
CA ALA A 194 20.36 19.44 -18.01
C ALA A 194 19.98 19.58 -16.52
N SER A 195 20.55 20.55 -15.83
CA SER A 195 20.24 20.82 -14.43
C SER A 195 19.17 21.89 -14.31
N GLU A 196 18.28 21.76 -13.32
CA GLU A 196 17.29 22.79 -12.99
C GLU A 196 17.90 24.16 -12.68
N THR A 197 19.15 24.16 -12.19
CA THR A 197 19.83 25.38 -11.70
C THR A 197 20.75 26.00 -12.74
N SER A 198 20.98 25.36 -13.88
CA SER A 198 21.89 25.82 -14.90
C SER A 198 21.34 25.59 -16.31
N ASN A 199 21.30 26.64 -17.10
CA ASN A 199 21.00 26.57 -18.54
C ASN A 199 22.19 26.09 -19.37
N ASP A 200 23.27 25.62 -18.73
CA ASP A 200 24.46 25.16 -19.40
C ASP A 200 24.26 23.76 -20.03
N VAL A 201 24.86 23.59 -21.19
CA VAL A 201 24.91 22.27 -21.83
C VAL A 201 25.67 21.30 -20.91
N PRO A 202 25.11 20.13 -20.60
CA PRO A 202 25.82 19.13 -19.80
C PRO A 202 27.18 18.80 -20.36
N SER A 203 28.16 18.49 -19.47
CA SER A 203 29.52 18.12 -19.90
C SER A 203 29.49 17.00 -20.93
N PRO A 204 30.07 17.17 -22.14
CA PRO A 204 30.07 16.14 -23.15
C PRO A 204 30.90 14.95 -22.71
N TRP A 205 30.47 13.74 -23.08
CA TRP A 205 31.17 12.52 -22.69
C TRP A 205 32.06 12.00 -23.81
N VAL A 206 33.33 11.78 -23.50
CA VAL A 206 34.30 11.11 -24.35
C VAL A 206 34.34 9.64 -23.94
N LEU A 207 33.93 8.75 -24.85
CA LEU A 207 33.83 7.32 -24.55
C LEU A 207 35.06 6.60 -25.13
N ALA A 208 35.91 6.06 -24.25
CA ALA A 208 37.02 5.21 -24.66
C ALA A 208 36.49 3.84 -25.11
N THR A 209 37.06 3.25 -26.15
CA THR A 209 36.67 1.94 -26.70
C THR A 209 37.14 0.76 -25.85
N ASP A 210 38.22 0.96 -25.09
CA ASP A 210 38.86 -0.08 -24.28
C ASP A 210 39.54 0.52 -23.02
N PRO A 211 39.75 -0.31 -21.97
CA PRO A 211 40.35 0.14 -20.70
C PRO A 211 41.78 0.72 -20.88
N ALA A 212 42.59 0.17 -21.80
CA ALA A 212 43.96 0.62 -22.01
C ALA A 212 43.99 2.04 -22.62
N THR A 213 43.08 2.31 -23.57
CA THR A 213 42.90 3.66 -24.12
C THR A 213 42.48 4.63 -23.04
N PHE A 214 41.53 4.23 -22.16
CA PHE A 214 41.09 5.05 -21.03
C PHE A 214 42.26 5.39 -20.09
N SER A 215 42.99 4.38 -19.57
CA SER A 215 44.12 4.59 -18.66
C SER A 215 45.20 5.49 -19.26
N ARG A 216 45.53 5.31 -20.56
CA ARG A 216 46.52 6.15 -21.25
C ARG A 216 46.09 7.63 -21.30
N LEU A 217 44.79 7.89 -21.49
CA LEU A 217 44.25 9.25 -21.59
C LEU A 217 44.15 9.93 -20.23
N VAL A 218 43.80 9.17 -19.16
CA VAL A 218 43.66 9.69 -17.80
C VAL A 218 45.06 9.87 -17.14
N GLY A 219 45.97 8.95 -17.44
CA GLY A 219 47.32 8.93 -16.82
C GLY A 219 47.24 8.64 -15.31
N PRO A 220 48.15 9.22 -14.49
CA PRO A 220 48.16 9.00 -13.04
C PRO A 220 47.13 9.86 -12.30
N SER A 221 45.94 10.04 -12.88
CA SER A 221 44.86 10.77 -12.27
C SER A 221 43.80 9.81 -11.73
N GLY A 222 43.04 10.27 -10.74
CA GLY A 222 41.98 9.46 -10.13
C GLY A 222 40.83 9.11 -11.08
N ALA A 223 40.33 7.90 -10.91
CA ALA A 223 39.16 7.42 -11.62
C ALA A 223 38.29 6.54 -10.69
N ASP A 224 36.99 6.57 -10.93
CA ASP A 224 36.04 5.70 -10.26
C ASP A 224 35.88 4.41 -11.06
N PHE A 225 36.31 3.31 -10.48
CA PHE A 225 36.16 1.96 -11.02
C PHE A 225 34.94 1.29 -10.45
N GLU A 226 34.16 0.65 -11.30
CA GLU A 226 32.96 -0.09 -10.90
C GLU A 226 32.90 -1.41 -11.66
N TRP A 227 32.99 -2.54 -10.96
CA TRP A 227 32.78 -3.88 -11.51
C TRP A 227 31.37 -4.32 -11.13
N VAL A 228 30.51 -4.45 -12.13
CA VAL A 228 29.07 -4.71 -11.98
C VAL A 228 28.77 -6.14 -12.39
N SER A 229 28.31 -6.96 -11.43
CA SER A 229 27.84 -8.32 -11.66
C SER A 229 26.30 -8.33 -11.77
N PRO A 230 25.73 -8.90 -12.84
CA PRO A 230 24.29 -9.01 -12.97
C PRO A 230 23.72 -9.95 -11.90
N VAL A 231 22.58 -9.60 -11.32
CA VAL A 231 21.80 -10.42 -10.39
C VAL A 231 20.43 -10.65 -11.01
N ASP A 232 19.93 -11.88 -10.94
CA ASP A 232 18.55 -12.17 -11.35
C ASP A 232 17.60 -11.62 -10.28
N THR A 233 16.90 -10.55 -10.64
CA THR A 233 15.97 -9.87 -9.76
C THR A 233 14.54 -10.42 -9.86
N ALA A 234 14.29 -11.41 -10.71
CA ALA A 234 12.98 -12.04 -10.83
C ALA A 234 12.65 -12.84 -9.57
N GLY A 235 11.57 -12.49 -8.90
CA GLY A 235 11.16 -13.14 -7.65
C GLY A 235 12.12 -12.87 -6.48
N GLU A 236 12.84 -11.75 -6.51
CA GLU A 236 13.80 -11.38 -5.47
C GLU A 236 13.11 -11.17 -4.12
N THR A 237 13.71 -11.71 -3.07
CA THR A 237 13.26 -11.54 -1.69
C THR A 237 14.34 -10.85 -0.87
N VAL A 238 13.96 -10.25 0.25
CA VAL A 238 14.91 -9.53 1.11
C VAL A 238 16.02 -10.45 1.60
N SER A 239 15.74 -11.72 1.88
CA SER A 239 16.78 -12.68 2.30
C SER A 239 17.77 -13.00 1.20
N ARG A 240 17.33 -13.13 -0.06
CA ARG A 240 18.22 -13.32 -1.22
C ARG A 240 19.07 -12.07 -1.48
N ALA A 241 18.46 -10.89 -1.44
CA ALA A 241 19.17 -9.63 -1.60
C ALA A 241 20.29 -9.47 -0.56
N ARG A 242 20.03 -9.88 0.69
CA ARG A 242 21.05 -9.90 1.75
C ARG A 242 22.16 -10.92 1.48
N ASP A 243 21.82 -12.11 1.00
CA ASP A 243 22.82 -13.11 0.61
C ASP A 243 23.74 -12.58 -0.51
N VAL A 244 23.19 -11.85 -1.49
CA VAL A 244 24.00 -11.15 -2.51
C VAL A 244 24.88 -10.07 -1.88
N SER A 245 24.38 -9.30 -0.94
CA SER A 245 25.16 -8.31 -0.18
C SER A 245 26.31 -8.93 0.59
N ASP A 246 26.07 -10.08 1.24
CA ASP A 246 27.09 -10.82 2.00
C ASP A 246 28.19 -11.33 1.04
N ARG A 247 27.83 -11.86 -0.12
CA ARG A 247 28.78 -12.26 -1.16
C ARG A 247 29.58 -11.08 -1.72
N GLN A 248 28.94 -9.93 -1.91
CA GLN A 248 29.59 -8.71 -2.34
C GLN A 248 30.62 -8.24 -1.29
N THR A 249 30.27 -8.28 -0.01
CA THR A 249 31.18 -7.96 1.08
C THR A 249 32.37 -8.94 1.12
N ALA A 250 32.13 -10.22 0.91
CA ALA A 250 33.17 -11.24 0.82
C ALA A 250 34.11 -10.98 -0.37
N ALA A 251 33.58 -10.50 -1.51
CA ALA A 251 34.37 -10.12 -2.68
C ALA A 251 35.30 -8.93 -2.39
N TYR A 252 34.84 -7.91 -1.67
CA TYR A 252 35.70 -6.80 -1.22
C TYR A 252 36.88 -7.30 -0.39
N HIS A 253 36.60 -8.16 0.61
CA HIS A 253 37.65 -8.73 1.48
C HIS A 253 38.62 -9.59 0.67
N ALA A 254 38.11 -10.47 -0.22
CA ALA A 254 38.97 -11.31 -1.06
C ALA A 254 39.81 -10.50 -2.06
N ALA A 255 39.29 -9.36 -2.52
CA ALA A 255 40.04 -8.42 -3.36
C ALA A 255 41.03 -7.56 -2.55
N GLY A 256 41.10 -7.66 -1.21
CA GLY A 256 41.90 -6.81 -0.35
C GLY A 256 41.54 -5.33 -0.43
N LEU A 257 40.27 -5.04 -0.69
CA LEU A 257 39.73 -3.69 -0.77
C LEU A 257 38.93 -3.36 0.50
N PRO A 258 38.97 -2.10 0.98
CA PRO A 258 38.10 -1.68 2.06
C PRO A 258 36.66 -1.71 1.59
N VAL A 259 35.77 -2.24 2.43
CA VAL A 259 34.33 -2.12 2.21
C VAL A 259 33.95 -0.66 2.43
N PRO A 260 33.34 0.03 1.46
CA PRO A 260 32.95 1.43 1.63
C PRO A 260 32.04 1.61 2.86
N LEU A 261 32.32 2.60 3.69
CA LEU A 261 31.48 2.94 4.85
C LEU A 261 30.09 3.43 4.45
N ASP A 262 29.97 3.94 3.23
CA ASP A 262 28.73 4.46 2.62
C ASP A 262 27.95 3.41 1.80
N PHE A 263 28.06 2.14 2.15
CA PHE A 263 27.17 1.12 1.57
C PHE A 263 25.68 1.44 1.82
N ALA A 264 25.40 2.30 2.80
CA ALA A 264 24.07 2.69 3.25
C ALA A 264 23.67 4.16 2.96
N ARG A 265 24.57 4.98 2.38
CA ARG A 265 24.33 6.43 2.26
C ARG A 265 24.95 7.02 1.00
N THR A 266 24.24 6.95 -0.11
CA THR A 266 24.45 7.92 -1.18
C THR A 266 23.11 8.55 -1.54
N ASP A 267 22.89 9.76 -1.02
CA ASP A 267 21.92 10.68 -1.58
C ASP A 267 22.28 10.91 -3.05
N GLY A 268 21.41 10.48 -3.93
CA GLY A 268 21.40 10.91 -5.33
C GLY A 268 22.02 10.03 -6.38
N GLY A 269 22.20 8.73 -6.20
CA GLY A 269 22.64 7.93 -7.34
C GLY A 269 22.96 6.48 -7.01
N THR A 270 22.31 5.58 -7.70
CA THR A 270 22.49 4.13 -7.66
C THR A 270 22.07 3.49 -6.35
N GLY A 271 20.77 3.31 -6.16
CA GLY A 271 20.26 2.41 -5.14
C GLY A 271 20.91 1.05 -5.30
N GLN A 272 21.84 0.73 -4.40
CA GLN A 272 22.44 -0.59 -4.39
C GLN A 272 21.46 -1.56 -3.76
N LEU A 273 21.49 -2.80 -4.19
CA LEU A 273 20.59 -3.85 -3.70
C LEU A 273 20.49 -3.93 -2.17
N PRO A 274 21.59 -3.78 -1.38
CA PRO A 274 21.50 -3.72 0.08
C PRO A 274 20.63 -2.59 0.61
N THR A 275 20.79 -1.38 0.08
CA THR A 275 20.01 -0.21 0.50
C THR A 275 18.52 -0.38 0.19
N LEU A 276 18.19 -0.96 -0.97
CA LEU A 276 16.82 -1.27 -1.35
C LEU A 276 16.23 -2.37 -0.45
N ALA A 277 17.03 -3.37 -0.07
CA ALA A 277 16.62 -4.41 0.86
C ALA A 277 16.36 -3.84 2.27
N ASP A 278 17.19 -2.91 2.75
CA ASP A 278 16.99 -2.24 4.03
C ASP A 278 15.75 -1.35 4.02
N ARG A 279 15.50 -0.65 2.91
CA ARG A 279 14.26 0.14 2.74
C ARG A 279 13.02 -0.78 2.71
N ALA A 280 13.10 -1.94 2.05
CA ALA A 280 12.01 -2.93 2.07
C ALA A 280 11.77 -3.50 3.47
N ASP A 281 12.83 -3.73 4.26
CA ASP A 281 12.70 -4.13 5.67
C ASP A 281 12.14 -3.01 6.56
N LEU A 282 12.45 -1.76 6.28
CA LEU A 282 11.85 -0.61 6.96
C LEU A 282 10.34 -0.57 6.72
N ILE A 283 9.89 -0.77 5.48
CA ILE A 283 8.47 -0.90 5.14
C ILE A 283 7.83 -2.07 5.90
N ARG A 284 8.50 -3.24 5.93
CA ARG A 284 8.04 -4.40 6.70
C ARG A 284 7.94 -4.10 8.19
N SER A 285 8.91 -3.38 8.77
CA SER A 285 8.90 -3.02 10.20
C SER A 285 7.73 -2.09 10.54
N GLY A 286 7.43 -1.13 9.67
CA GLY A 286 6.27 -0.25 9.79
C GLY A 286 4.93 -1.00 9.74
N LEU A 287 4.86 -2.06 8.92
CA LEU A 287 3.67 -2.92 8.84
C LEU A 287 3.47 -3.80 10.07
N ARG A 288 4.53 -4.15 10.83
CA ARG A 288 4.41 -5.01 12.02
C ARG A 288 3.51 -4.39 13.09
N GLY A 289 3.64 -3.07 13.30
CA GLY A 289 2.83 -2.34 14.29
C GLY A 289 1.34 -2.60 14.13
N PRO A 290 0.74 -2.29 12.97
CA PRO A 290 -0.70 -2.50 12.76
C PRO A 290 -1.08 -3.96 12.47
N VAL A 291 -0.29 -4.74 11.71
CA VAL A 291 -0.65 -6.10 11.26
C VAL A 291 -0.71 -7.12 12.40
N LEU A 292 0.25 -7.10 13.34
CA LEU A 292 0.28 -8.08 14.44
C LEU A 292 -0.94 -8.02 15.36
N PRO A 293 -1.38 -6.85 15.86
CA PRO A 293 -2.60 -6.77 16.66
C PRO A 293 -3.87 -7.20 15.92
N ILE A 294 -3.95 -6.88 14.63
CA ILE A 294 -5.05 -7.32 13.78
C ILE A 294 -5.09 -8.84 13.69
N ALA A 295 -3.95 -9.48 13.41
CA ALA A 295 -3.83 -10.92 13.34
C ALA A 295 -4.12 -11.61 14.69
N LEU A 296 -3.66 -11.02 15.80
CA LEU A 296 -3.98 -11.48 17.14
C LEU A 296 -5.48 -11.41 17.42
N GLY A 297 -6.14 -10.31 17.05
CA GLY A 297 -7.60 -10.16 17.16
C GLY A 297 -8.35 -11.24 16.39
N GLY A 298 -7.96 -11.49 15.14
CA GLY A 298 -8.51 -12.56 14.29
C GLY A 298 -8.29 -13.95 14.89
N THR A 299 -7.08 -14.20 15.42
CA THR A 299 -6.72 -15.47 16.06
C THR A 299 -7.54 -15.69 17.34
N LEU A 300 -7.73 -14.66 18.16
CA LEU A 300 -8.57 -14.75 19.36
C LEU A 300 -10.04 -15.04 19.01
N LEU A 301 -10.59 -14.39 17.98
CA LEU A 301 -11.96 -14.68 17.51
C LEU A 301 -12.08 -16.11 17.00
N ALA A 302 -11.08 -16.60 16.28
CA ALA A 302 -11.03 -17.98 15.79
C ALA A 302 -10.92 -18.98 16.98
N LEU A 303 -10.17 -18.67 18.02
CA LEU A 303 -10.13 -19.47 19.27
C LEU A 303 -11.51 -19.52 19.93
N LEU A 304 -12.25 -18.44 19.96
CA LEU A 304 -13.63 -18.46 20.48
C LEU A 304 -14.54 -19.39 19.67
N LEU A 305 -14.37 -19.43 18.34
CA LEU A 305 -15.08 -20.37 17.49
C LEU A 305 -14.71 -21.83 17.78
N VAL A 306 -13.42 -22.10 18.04
CA VAL A 306 -12.94 -23.43 18.47
C VAL A 306 -13.59 -23.80 19.84
N GLY A 307 -13.67 -22.87 20.78
CA GLY A 307 -14.39 -23.05 22.04
C GLY A 307 -15.87 -23.36 21.84
N ALA A 308 -16.54 -22.67 20.88
CA ALA A 308 -17.93 -22.94 20.53
C ALA A 308 -18.11 -24.35 19.93
N ALA A 309 -17.18 -24.81 19.08
CA ALA A 309 -17.17 -26.16 18.56
C ALA A 309 -17.02 -27.22 19.67
N GLY A 310 -16.18 -26.96 20.69
CA GLY A 310 -16.06 -27.78 21.87
C GLY A 310 -17.35 -27.85 22.71
N SER A 311 -18.07 -26.72 22.85
CA SER A 311 -19.36 -26.72 23.53
C SER A 311 -20.42 -27.51 22.74
N TYR A 312 -20.41 -27.38 21.41
CA TYR A 312 -21.30 -28.15 20.52
C TYR A 312 -21.05 -29.66 20.60
N TRP A 313 -19.79 -30.09 20.69
CA TRP A 313 -19.44 -31.47 20.93
C TRP A 313 -20.01 -31.98 22.28
N ALA A 314 -19.87 -31.23 23.36
CA ALA A 314 -20.38 -31.60 24.67
C ALA A 314 -21.92 -31.73 24.69
N ASP A 315 -22.63 -30.82 24.02
CA ASP A 315 -24.08 -30.82 23.92
C ASP A 315 -24.61 -32.00 23.10
N ARG A 316 -23.92 -32.35 22.00
CA ARG A 316 -24.27 -33.53 21.19
C ARG A 316 -24.04 -34.86 21.92
N ARG A 317 -23.06 -34.90 22.83
CA ARG A 317 -22.72 -36.08 23.63
C ARG A 317 -23.23 -36.03 25.06
N TYR A 318 -24.21 -35.18 25.33
CA TYR A 318 -24.70 -34.97 26.68
C TYR A 318 -25.10 -36.26 27.41
N ARG A 319 -25.77 -37.21 26.74
CA ARG A 319 -26.16 -38.52 27.32
C ARG A 319 -24.93 -39.37 27.68
N GLU A 320 -23.95 -39.46 26.82
CA GLU A 320 -22.70 -40.20 27.04
C GLU A 320 -21.90 -39.55 28.19
N VAL A 321 -21.72 -38.24 28.16
CA VAL A 321 -21.02 -37.45 29.20
C VAL A 321 -21.68 -37.70 30.56
N ARG A 322 -23.01 -37.69 30.65
CA ARG A 322 -23.76 -37.90 31.89
C ARG A 322 -23.60 -39.34 32.39
N LEU A 323 -23.63 -40.34 31.51
CA LEU A 323 -23.42 -41.77 31.88
C LEU A 323 -21.99 -42.01 32.39
N LEU A 324 -21.00 -41.44 31.73
CA LEU A 324 -19.60 -41.52 32.15
C LEU A 324 -19.36 -40.83 33.50
N SER A 325 -19.95 -39.66 33.69
CA SER A 325 -19.88 -38.89 34.97
C SER A 325 -20.55 -39.69 36.11
N ALA A 326 -21.71 -40.37 35.84
CA ALA A 326 -22.38 -41.21 36.80
C ALA A 326 -21.55 -42.45 37.19
N ARG A 327 -20.62 -42.87 36.35
CA ARG A 327 -19.63 -43.93 36.60
C ARG A 327 -18.34 -43.44 37.25
N GLY A 328 -18.29 -42.21 37.71
CA GLY A 328 -17.16 -41.61 38.39
C GLY A 328 -16.02 -41.04 37.51
N VAL A 329 -16.23 -40.89 36.17
CA VAL A 329 -15.24 -40.28 35.30
C VAL A 329 -15.23 -38.78 35.56
N GLY A 330 -14.12 -38.29 36.10
CA GLY A 330 -13.97 -36.87 36.42
C GLY A 330 -13.92 -35.91 35.19
N PRO A 331 -14.18 -34.61 35.40
CA PRO A 331 -14.23 -33.62 34.31
C PRO A 331 -12.91 -33.50 33.53
N GLY A 332 -11.74 -33.71 34.19
CA GLY A 332 -10.44 -33.70 33.53
C GLY A 332 -10.23 -34.89 32.56
N ALA A 333 -10.73 -36.07 32.92
CA ALA A 333 -10.71 -37.25 32.05
C ALA A 333 -11.65 -37.08 30.85
N LEU A 334 -12.83 -36.44 31.02
CA LEU A 334 -13.74 -36.10 29.92
C LEU A 334 -13.14 -35.03 29.00
N ALA A 335 -12.42 -34.04 29.56
CA ALA A 335 -11.65 -33.09 28.78
C ALA A 335 -10.58 -33.77 27.91
N GLY A 336 -9.79 -34.69 28.53
CA GLY A 336 -8.80 -35.50 27.79
C GLY A 336 -9.42 -36.33 26.66
N LYS A 337 -10.60 -36.94 26.91
CA LYS A 337 -11.36 -37.67 25.89
C LYS A 337 -11.77 -36.76 24.74
N ALA A 338 -12.28 -35.56 25.02
CA ALA A 338 -12.67 -34.57 24.01
C ALA A 338 -11.46 -34.19 23.14
N VAL A 339 -10.31 -33.92 23.76
CA VAL A 339 -9.07 -33.61 23.03
C VAL A 339 -8.64 -34.76 22.15
N LEU A 340 -8.65 -36.02 22.63
CA LEU A 340 -8.28 -37.19 21.84
C LEU A 340 -9.22 -37.43 20.66
N GLU A 341 -10.52 -37.19 20.82
CA GLU A 341 -11.49 -37.33 19.74
C GLU A 341 -11.32 -36.24 18.70
N LEU A 342 -11.09 -34.99 19.12
CA LEU A 342 -11.09 -33.81 18.24
C LEU A 342 -9.68 -33.45 17.71
N ALA A 343 -8.62 -34.07 18.21
CA ALA A 343 -7.25 -33.79 17.79
C ALA A 343 -7.03 -34.06 16.30
N LEU A 344 -7.47 -35.21 15.78
CA LEU A 344 -7.30 -35.54 14.36
C LEU A 344 -8.05 -34.58 13.43
N PRO A 345 -9.33 -34.28 13.63
CA PRO A 345 -10.02 -33.23 12.88
C PRO A 345 -9.37 -31.86 13.02
N ALA A 346 -8.88 -31.49 14.20
CA ALA A 346 -8.20 -30.22 14.43
C ALA A 346 -6.88 -30.14 13.65
N VAL A 347 -6.07 -31.21 13.64
CA VAL A 347 -4.82 -31.25 12.83
C VAL A 347 -5.14 -31.12 11.33
N VAL A 348 -6.12 -31.88 10.83
CA VAL A 348 -6.55 -31.78 9.41
C VAL A 348 -6.99 -30.34 9.09
N GLY A 349 -7.83 -29.76 9.95
CA GLY A 349 -8.25 -28.36 9.80
C GLY A 349 -7.06 -27.38 9.80
N THR A 350 -6.10 -27.59 10.73
CA THR A 350 -4.90 -26.74 10.83
C THR A 350 -4.07 -26.79 9.55
N VAL A 351 -3.83 -27.98 8.99
CA VAL A 351 -3.10 -28.11 7.71
C VAL A 351 -3.84 -27.42 6.57
N LEU A 352 -5.14 -27.65 6.46
CA LEU A 352 -5.97 -26.97 5.44
C LEU A 352 -5.96 -25.46 5.61
N GLY A 353 -6.01 -24.96 6.85
CA GLY A 353 -5.96 -23.53 7.15
C GLY A 353 -4.62 -22.89 6.82
N ALA A 354 -3.52 -23.57 7.10
CA ALA A 354 -2.18 -23.10 6.74
C ALA A 354 -1.98 -23.04 5.22
N LEU A 355 -2.46 -24.07 4.51
CA LEU A 355 -2.45 -24.09 3.03
C LEU A 355 -3.34 -22.99 2.45
N LEU A 356 -4.51 -22.76 3.04
CA LEU A 356 -5.42 -21.68 2.66
C LEU A 356 -4.77 -20.31 2.88
N ALA A 357 -4.09 -20.10 4.02
CA ALA A 357 -3.37 -18.85 4.30
C ALA A 357 -2.31 -18.58 3.23
N ARG A 358 -1.50 -19.60 2.90
CA ARG A 358 -0.50 -19.49 1.83
C ARG A 358 -1.15 -19.14 0.49
N TRP A 359 -2.23 -19.83 0.12
CA TRP A 359 -2.95 -19.59 -1.12
C TRP A 359 -3.55 -18.18 -1.17
N LEU A 360 -4.16 -17.72 -0.07
CA LEU A 360 -4.72 -16.36 0.02
C LEU A 360 -3.63 -15.31 -0.10
N VAL A 361 -2.49 -15.47 0.60
CA VAL A 361 -1.38 -14.51 0.51
C VAL A 361 -0.78 -14.50 -0.89
N ALA A 362 -0.65 -15.67 -1.54
CA ALA A 362 -0.13 -15.73 -2.91
C ALA A 362 -1.07 -15.09 -3.95
N ARG A 363 -2.39 -15.04 -3.69
CA ARG A 363 -3.39 -14.51 -4.63
C ARG A 363 -3.82 -13.08 -4.34
N LEU A 364 -3.91 -12.73 -3.08
CA LEU A 364 -4.43 -11.43 -2.60
C LEU A 364 -3.33 -10.57 -1.96
N GLY A 365 -2.19 -11.15 -1.63
CA GLY A 365 -1.05 -10.45 -1.09
C GLY A 365 -0.28 -9.67 -2.17
N PRO A 366 0.60 -8.75 -1.74
CA PRO A 366 1.37 -7.91 -2.65
C PRO A 366 2.33 -8.68 -3.59
N SER A 367 2.93 -9.78 -3.11
CA SER A 367 3.81 -10.67 -3.91
C SER A 367 3.58 -12.14 -3.55
N PRO A 368 3.67 -13.07 -4.52
CA PRO A 368 3.67 -14.50 -4.24
C PRO A 368 4.98 -15.03 -3.65
N ASP A 369 6.07 -14.25 -3.74
CA ASP A 369 7.41 -14.65 -3.32
C ASP A 369 7.60 -14.42 -1.83
N LEU A 370 7.91 -15.49 -1.10
CA LEU A 370 8.00 -15.49 0.35
C LEU A 370 9.39 -15.95 0.80
N ASP A 371 9.91 -15.27 1.82
CA ASP A 371 11.14 -15.69 2.49
C ASP A 371 10.99 -17.07 3.17
N PRO A 372 12.00 -17.94 3.13
CA PRO A 372 12.00 -19.21 3.84
C PRO A 372 11.77 -19.07 5.36
N SER A 373 12.21 -17.95 5.94
CA SER A 373 12.00 -17.62 7.36
C SER A 373 10.53 -17.44 7.73
N ALA A 374 9.71 -16.93 6.79
CA ALA A 374 8.28 -16.71 7.00
C ALA A 374 7.51 -18.03 7.19
N TYR A 375 7.89 -19.08 6.45
CA TYR A 375 7.29 -20.42 6.63
C TYR A 375 7.58 -21.00 7.99
N ARG A 376 8.81 -20.83 8.50
CA ARG A 376 9.17 -21.29 9.86
C ARG A 376 8.39 -20.52 10.93
N GLN A 377 8.30 -19.19 10.81
CA GLN A 377 7.52 -18.37 11.74
C GLN A 377 6.03 -18.73 11.69
N ALA A 378 5.44 -18.88 10.50
CA ALA A 378 4.07 -19.32 10.35
C ALA A 378 3.83 -20.69 10.97
N GLY A 379 4.75 -21.65 10.76
CA GLY A 379 4.68 -22.98 11.35
C GLY A 379 4.66 -22.96 12.87
N VAL A 380 5.53 -22.15 13.49
CA VAL A 380 5.58 -21.98 14.97
C VAL A 380 4.26 -21.40 15.50
N VAL A 381 3.75 -20.33 14.89
CA VAL A 381 2.52 -19.65 15.34
C VAL A 381 1.30 -20.56 15.14
N VAL A 382 1.24 -21.30 14.03
CA VAL A 382 0.16 -22.28 13.76
C VAL A 382 0.20 -23.45 14.77
N ALA A 383 1.38 -23.97 15.08
CA ALA A 383 1.52 -25.02 16.09
C ALA A 383 1.09 -24.53 17.49
N ALA A 384 1.49 -23.31 17.87
CA ALA A 384 1.04 -22.69 19.12
C ALA A 384 -0.49 -22.48 19.12
N GLY A 385 -1.06 -22.05 18.00
CA GLY A 385 -2.51 -21.91 17.83
C GLY A 385 -3.28 -23.24 17.95
N LEU A 386 -2.75 -24.31 17.36
CA LEU A 386 -3.32 -25.66 17.50
C LEU A 386 -3.30 -26.13 18.94
N LEU A 387 -2.18 -25.97 19.65
CA LEU A 387 -2.06 -26.35 21.05
C LEU A 387 -3.02 -25.55 21.93
N ALA A 388 -3.10 -24.23 21.73
CA ALA A 388 -4.04 -23.37 22.45
C ALA A 388 -5.51 -23.75 22.14
N GLY A 389 -5.81 -24.06 20.88
CA GLY A 389 -7.14 -24.52 20.46
C GLY A 389 -7.54 -25.86 21.10
N LEU A 390 -6.65 -26.84 21.12
CA LEU A 390 -6.87 -28.13 21.78
C LEU A 390 -7.03 -27.98 23.32
N ALA A 391 -6.22 -27.13 23.94
CA ALA A 391 -6.35 -26.81 25.36
C ALA A 391 -7.70 -26.17 25.66
N LEU A 392 -8.15 -25.22 24.85
CA LEU A 392 -9.46 -24.56 24.99
C LEU A 392 -10.61 -25.53 24.75
N LEU A 393 -10.53 -26.41 23.75
CA LEU A 393 -11.52 -27.49 23.53
C LEU A 393 -11.65 -28.36 24.74
N GLY A 394 -10.51 -28.80 25.30
CA GLY A 394 -10.51 -29.62 26.52
C GLY A 394 -11.11 -28.90 27.72
N LEU A 395 -10.72 -27.63 27.93
CA LEU A 395 -11.22 -26.79 29.01
C LEU A 395 -12.75 -26.62 28.93
N VAL A 396 -13.26 -26.25 27.76
CA VAL A 396 -14.70 -26.04 27.54
C VAL A 396 -15.47 -27.33 27.72
N ALA A 397 -14.99 -28.46 27.19
CA ALA A 397 -15.61 -29.76 27.36
C ALA A 397 -15.63 -30.20 28.85
N GLY A 398 -14.53 -29.97 29.58
CA GLY A 398 -14.43 -30.26 31.00
C GLY A 398 -15.37 -29.42 31.87
N LEU A 399 -15.43 -28.08 31.60
CA LEU A 399 -16.35 -27.18 32.30
C LEU A 399 -17.82 -27.51 32.03
N ARG A 400 -18.16 -27.81 30.77
CA ARG A 400 -19.53 -28.21 30.39
C ARG A 400 -19.93 -29.54 31.04
N SER A 401 -19.02 -30.51 31.12
CA SER A 401 -19.29 -31.79 31.79
C SER A 401 -19.51 -31.60 33.29
N ARG A 402 -18.73 -30.73 33.95
CA ARG A 402 -18.92 -30.38 35.36
C ARG A 402 -20.30 -29.77 35.62
N ASN A 403 -20.70 -28.78 34.80
CA ASN A 403 -21.99 -28.14 34.90
C ASN A 403 -23.19 -29.05 34.61
N ALA A 404 -22.97 -30.13 33.83
CA ALA A 404 -24.00 -31.12 33.54
C ALA A 404 -24.25 -32.07 34.72
N THR A 405 -23.28 -32.24 35.63
CA THR A 405 -23.38 -33.13 36.82
C THR A 405 -23.77 -32.38 38.07
N GLU A 406 -23.29 -31.16 38.25
CA GLU A 406 -23.65 -30.29 39.39
C GLU A 406 -24.79 -29.36 38.94
N ARG A 407 -26.06 -29.72 39.23
CA ARG A 407 -27.14 -28.71 39.17
C ARG A 407 -26.98 -27.78 40.36
N PRO A 408 -26.64 -26.52 40.17
CA PRO A 408 -26.67 -25.57 41.27
C PRO A 408 -28.17 -25.33 41.62
N VAL A 409 -28.57 -25.76 42.79
CA VAL A 409 -29.80 -25.32 43.43
C VAL A 409 -29.62 -23.83 43.76
N GLY A 410 -30.27 -22.96 43.00
CA GLY A 410 -30.09 -21.52 43.10
C GLY A 410 -29.01 -21.00 42.15
N ALA A 411 -29.30 -20.96 40.86
CA ALA A 411 -28.42 -20.28 39.88
C ALA A 411 -28.35 -18.76 40.26
N ARG A 412 -27.32 -18.37 41.02
CA ARG A 412 -26.86 -16.98 41.04
C ARG A 412 -26.59 -16.59 39.60
N ARG A 413 -27.45 -15.72 39.05
CA ARG A 413 -27.14 -15.03 37.77
C ARG A 413 -25.73 -14.55 37.88
N SER A 414 -24.87 -15.05 36.95
CA SER A 414 -23.48 -14.65 36.93
C SER A 414 -23.37 -13.13 36.95
N ARG A 415 -22.72 -12.59 38.01
CA ARG A 415 -22.48 -11.15 38.16
C ARG A 415 -21.71 -10.57 36.95
N LEU A 416 -21.00 -11.42 36.17
CA LEU A 416 -20.33 -11.03 34.93
C LEU A 416 -21.29 -10.47 33.86
N GLY A 417 -22.57 -10.87 33.83
CA GLY A 417 -23.55 -10.34 32.88
C GLY A 417 -24.03 -8.91 33.22
N TRP A 418 -23.66 -8.39 34.38
CA TRP A 418 -23.96 -7.03 34.81
C TRP A 418 -22.86 -6.04 34.51
N VAL A 419 -21.63 -6.53 34.20
CA VAL A 419 -20.51 -5.68 33.81
C VAL A 419 -20.79 -5.09 32.43
N PRO A 420 -20.83 -3.75 32.30
CA PRO A 420 -21.07 -3.10 31.02
C PRO A 420 -19.79 -3.14 30.15
N TRP A 421 -19.47 -4.31 29.62
CA TRP A 421 -18.25 -4.52 28.76
C TRP A 421 -18.19 -3.55 27.60
N GLU A 422 -19.36 -3.17 27.06
CA GLU A 422 -19.47 -2.19 26.00
C GLU A 422 -18.90 -0.83 26.40
N LEU A 423 -19.14 -0.38 27.64
CA LEU A 423 -18.62 0.89 28.14
C LEU A 423 -17.09 0.84 28.33
N LEU A 424 -16.54 -0.30 28.74
CA LEU A 424 -15.10 -0.49 28.85
C LEU A 424 -14.43 -0.43 27.47
N LEU A 425 -15.05 -1.07 26.46
CA LEU A 425 -14.54 -1.02 25.07
C LEU A 425 -14.63 0.41 24.50
N LEU A 426 -15.73 1.10 24.71
CA LEU A 426 -15.92 2.47 24.27
C LEU A 426 -15.03 3.46 25.04
N ALA A 427 -14.81 3.25 26.34
CA ALA A 427 -13.82 4.02 27.10
C ALA A 427 -12.40 3.78 26.60
N GLY A 428 -12.05 2.53 26.29
CA GLY A 428 -10.79 2.18 25.60
C GLY A 428 -10.68 2.86 24.24
N ALA A 429 -11.76 2.87 23.44
CA ALA A 429 -11.80 3.58 22.17
C ALA A 429 -11.62 5.09 22.35
N ALA A 430 -12.29 5.70 23.31
CA ALA A 430 -12.14 7.13 23.62
C ALA A 430 -10.71 7.46 24.06
N GLY A 431 -10.09 6.62 24.90
CA GLY A 431 -8.71 6.78 25.34
C GLY A 431 -7.70 6.65 24.17
N THR A 432 -7.89 5.64 23.30
CA THR A 432 -7.04 5.49 22.12
C THR A 432 -7.22 6.61 21.08
N TYR A 433 -8.43 7.14 20.94
CA TYR A 433 -8.69 8.31 20.09
C TYR A 433 -8.06 9.60 20.66
N ALA A 434 -8.17 9.82 21.98
CA ALA A 434 -7.51 10.94 22.63
C ALA A 434 -5.98 10.88 22.49
N ALA A 435 -5.40 9.68 22.66
CA ALA A 435 -3.98 9.45 22.42
C ALA A 435 -3.59 9.68 20.95
N LEU A 436 -4.44 9.27 20.00
CA LEU A 436 -4.22 9.49 18.56
C LEU A 436 -4.21 10.97 18.20
N ARG A 437 -5.11 11.77 18.79
CA ARG A 437 -5.10 13.24 18.60
C ARG A 437 -3.87 13.93 19.17
N GLY A 438 -3.26 13.36 20.21
CA GLY A 438 -2.01 13.86 20.80
C GLY A 438 -0.75 13.33 20.14
N SER A 439 -0.85 12.46 19.12
CA SER A 439 0.28 11.86 18.41
C SER A 439 0.06 11.94 16.90
N ASN A 440 1.14 11.81 16.12
CA ASN A 440 1.02 11.72 14.68
C ASN A 440 0.42 10.37 14.28
N ALA A 441 -0.64 10.39 13.49
CA ALA A 441 -1.28 9.17 12.96
C ALA A 441 -0.39 8.45 11.93
N VAL A 442 0.44 9.21 11.23
CA VAL A 442 1.48 8.71 10.33
C VAL A 442 2.81 9.31 10.78
N THR A 443 3.82 8.48 10.94
CA THR A 443 5.20 8.88 11.19
C THR A 443 6.03 8.54 9.97
N VAL A 444 6.85 9.48 9.52
CA VAL A 444 7.76 9.25 8.38
C VAL A 444 9.14 8.98 8.92
N VAL A 445 9.67 7.80 8.64
CA VAL A 445 11.02 7.36 9.03
C VAL A 445 11.80 7.06 7.76
N GLN A 446 12.86 7.80 7.48
CA GLN A 446 13.66 7.68 6.25
C GLN A 446 12.77 7.67 4.97
N ASN A 447 11.87 8.63 4.87
CA ASN A 447 10.85 8.79 3.81
C ASN A 447 9.79 7.68 3.73
N VAL A 448 9.80 6.67 4.60
CA VAL A 448 8.77 5.63 4.64
C VAL A 448 7.67 6.00 5.62
N ALA A 449 6.45 6.11 5.13
CA ALA A 449 5.27 6.38 5.95
C ALA A 449 4.85 5.13 6.74
N GLN A 450 4.81 5.27 8.07
CA GLN A 450 4.43 4.22 9.00
C GLN A 450 3.13 4.59 9.71
N VAL A 451 2.17 3.66 9.72
CA VAL A 451 0.87 3.86 10.37
C VAL A 451 0.99 3.63 11.86
N ASN A 452 0.54 4.60 12.66
CA ASN A 452 0.46 4.45 14.10
C ASN A 452 -0.55 3.34 14.47
N LEU A 453 -0.18 2.46 15.38
CA LEU A 453 -1.04 1.39 15.90
C LEU A 453 -2.42 1.89 16.35
N LEU A 454 -2.49 3.10 16.88
CA LEU A 454 -3.74 3.69 17.40
C LEU A 454 -4.78 3.91 16.30
N VAL A 455 -4.37 4.15 15.04
CA VAL A 455 -5.25 4.27 13.87
C VAL A 455 -6.05 2.99 13.61
N VAL A 456 -5.50 1.83 13.99
CA VAL A 456 -6.14 0.53 13.85
C VAL A 456 -6.87 0.13 15.14
N LEU A 457 -6.27 0.39 16.29
CA LEU A 457 -6.81 -0.04 17.59
C LEU A 457 -8.08 0.73 17.96
N PHE A 458 -8.12 2.04 17.72
CA PHE A 458 -9.29 2.88 17.98
C PHE A 458 -10.55 2.34 17.28
N PRO A 459 -10.60 2.20 15.93
CA PRO A 459 -11.82 1.77 15.27
C PRO A 459 -12.20 0.32 15.60
N LEU A 460 -11.24 -0.57 15.87
CA LEU A 460 -11.55 -1.93 16.33
C LEU A 460 -12.28 -1.92 17.67
N LEU A 461 -11.80 -1.18 18.66
CA LEU A 461 -12.46 -1.03 19.95
C LEU A 461 -13.81 -0.32 19.82
N PHE A 462 -13.89 0.73 19.00
CA PHE A 462 -15.10 1.49 18.74
C PHE A 462 -16.16 0.63 18.05
N ILE A 463 -15.82 -0.10 17.01
CA ILE A 463 -16.73 -0.98 16.26
C ILE A 463 -17.22 -2.12 17.15
N LEU A 464 -16.33 -2.76 17.91
CA LEU A 464 -16.73 -3.84 18.83
C LEU A 464 -17.63 -3.31 19.94
N GLY A 465 -17.23 -2.24 20.61
CA GLY A 465 -18.02 -1.62 21.69
C GLY A 465 -19.36 -1.07 21.19
N GLY A 466 -19.35 -0.39 20.04
CA GLY A 466 -20.54 0.14 19.38
C GLY A 466 -21.49 -0.96 18.90
N SER A 467 -20.96 -2.07 18.38
CA SER A 467 -21.77 -3.22 17.97
C SER A 467 -22.47 -3.86 19.18
N VAL A 468 -21.75 -4.05 20.30
CA VAL A 468 -22.34 -4.58 21.54
C VAL A 468 -23.35 -3.61 22.12
N LEU A 469 -23.09 -2.31 22.10
CA LEU A 469 -24.01 -1.27 22.54
C LEU A 469 -25.29 -1.24 21.70
N ALA A 470 -25.16 -1.24 20.36
CA ALA A 470 -26.28 -1.26 19.43
C ALA A 470 -27.19 -2.47 19.66
N VAL A 471 -26.56 -3.60 19.91
CA VAL A 471 -27.22 -4.85 20.28
C VAL A 471 -28.02 -4.70 21.60
N ARG A 472 -27.43 -4.12 22.62
CA ARG A 472 -28.09 -3.91 23.93
C ARG A 472 -29.27 -2.95 23.80
N LEU A 473 -29.12 -1.86 23.03
CA LEU A 473 -30.21 -0.95 22.69
C LEU A 473 -31.33 -1.67 21.94
N LEU A 474 -30.98 -2.53 20.98
CA LEU A 474 -31.98 -3.33 20.26
C LEU A 474 -32.76 -4.24 21.20
N THR A 475 -32.13 -4.88 22.21
CA THR A 475 -32.82 -5.73 23.19
C THR A 475 -33.83 -4.95 24.03
N LEU A 476 -33.58 -3.68 24.27
CA LEU A 476 -34.50 -2.78 24.94
C LEU A 476 -35.67 -2.35 24.03
N LEU A 477 -35.40 -2.22 22.72
CA LEU A 477 -36.41 -1.80 21.73
C LEU A 477 -37.29 -2.96 21.22
N LEU A 478 -36.80 -4.20 21.24
CA LEU A 478 -37.50 -5.38 20.74
C LEU A 478 -38.89 -5.60 21.39
N PRO A 479 -39.13 -5.38 22.71
CA PRO A 479 -40.46 -5.49 23.32
C PRO A 479 -41.45 -4.48 22.74
N LEU A 480 -40.99 -3.24 22.51
CA LEU A 480 -41.80 -2.18 21.92
C LEU A 480 -42.20 -2.48 20.49
N LEU A 481 -41.23 -3.01 19.68
CA LEU A 481 -41.46 -3.44 18.32
C LEU A 481 -42.39 -4.66 18.24
N SER A 482 -42.24 -5.63 19.16
CA SER A 482 -43.07 -6.83 19.19
C SER A 482 -44.54 -6.52 19.60
N ALA A 483 -44.77 -5.48 20.40
CA ALA A 483 -46.11 -5.02 20.75
C ALA A 483 -46.89 -4.48 19.54
N ARG A 484 -46.16 -3.81 18.60
CA ARG A 484 -46.76 -3.31 17.37
C ARG A 484 -46.81 -4.34 16.23
N ALA A 485 -46.17 -5.48 16.41
CA ALA A 485 -46.05 -6.52 15.37
C ALA A 485 -47.39 -7.20 15.05
N THR A 486 -48.39 -7.09 15.89
CA THR A 486 -49.75 -7.65 15.67
C THR A 486 -50.44 -7.11 14.42
N ARG A 487 -49.99 -5.95 13.92
CA ARG A 487 -50.52 -5.31 12.69
C ARG A 487 -49.79 -5.76 11.42
N LEU A 488 -48.70 -6.57 11.54
CA LEU A 488 -47.89 -6.99 10.41
C LEU A 488 -48.44 -8.29 9.77
N PRO A 489 -48.17 -8.54 8.47
CA PRO A 489 -48.43 -9.82 7.82
C PRO A 489 -47.85 -11.01 8.60
N ALA A 490 -48.49 -12.18 8.51
CA ALA A 490 -48.14 -13.37 9.30
C ALA A 490 -46.65 -13.74 9.31
N ALA A 491 -45.95 -13.59 8.17
CA ALA A 491 -44.51 -13.86 8.05
C ALA A 491 -43.68 -12.92 8.94
N TRP A 492 -43.97 -11.62 8.95
CA TRP A 492 -43.25 -10.62 9.74
C TRP A 492 -43.60 -10.71 11.23
N TYR A 493 -44.85 -11.03 11.55
CA TYR A 493 -45.29 -11.29 12.93
C TYR A 493 -44.50 -12.48 13.52
N LEU A 494 -44.43 -13.59 12.79
CA LEU A 494 -43.66 -14.76 13.20
C LEU A 494 -42.18 -14.46 13.38
N ALA A 495 -41.57 -13.67 12.48
CA ALA A 495 -40.17 -13.23 12.55
C ALA A 495 -39.94 -12.39 13.82
N ALA A 496 -40.77 -11.38 14.09
CA ALA A 496 -40.67 -10.52 15.27
C ALA A 496 -40.79 -11.28 16.58
N ARG A 497 -41.73 -12.22 16.67
CA ARG A 497 -41.92 -13.08 17.85
C ARG A 497 -40.77 -14.03 18.08
N ARG A 498 -40.18 -14.61 17.00
CA ARG A 498 -39.00 -15.49 17.11
C ARG A 498 -37.76 -14.73 17.54
N LEU A 499 -37.53 -13.53 17.01
CA LEU A 499 -36.45 -12.66 17.44
C LEU A 499 -36.56 -12.24 18.89
N SER A 500 -37.78 -11.87 19.34
CA SER A 500 -38.03 -11.49 20.74
C SER A 500 -37.84 -12.67 21.70
N ALA A 501 -38.17 -13.90 21.30
CA ALA A 501 -37.96 -15.13 22.10
C ALA A 501 -36.46 -15.54 22.12
N ALA A 502 -35.69 -15.12 21.15
CA ALA A 502 -34.29 -15.51 20.96
C ALA A 502 -33.29 -14.42 21.39
N ARG A 503 -33.68 -13.45 22.22
CA ARG A 503 -32.95 -12.21 22.50
C ARG A 503 -31.43 -12.37 22.58
N VAL A 504 -30.91 -13.23 23.46
CA VAL A 504 -29.46 -13.35 23.71
C VAL A 504 -28.71 -13.87 22.48
N ALA A 505 -29.24 -14.88 21.80
CA ALA A 505 -28.57 -15.48 20.63
C ALA A 505 -28.65 -14.58 19.38
N ALA A 506 -29.78 -13.87 19.19
CA ALA A 506 -29.94 -12.90 18.12
C ALA A 506 -28.98 -11.70 18.28
N VAL A 507 -28.79 -11.29 19.52
CA VAL A 507 -27.87 -10.24 19.96
C VAL A 507 -26.43 -10.55 19.62
N VAL A 508 -25.94 -11.73 20.02
CA VAL A 508 -24.56 -12.17 19.73
C VAL A 508 -24.33 -12.27 18.22
N LEU A 509 -25.32 -12.79 17.51
CA LEU A 509 -25.23 -12.94 16.06
C LEU A 509 -25.20 -11.59 15.34
N LEU A 510 -26.01 -10.61 15.80
CA LEU A 510 -25.99 -9.26 15.23
C LEU A 510 -24.64 -8.58 15.43
N ALA A 511 -24.06 -8.64 16.63
CA ALA A 511 -22.74 -8.08 16.89
C ALA A 511 -21.66 -8.77 16.04
N ALA A 512 -21.70 -10.11 15.94
CA ALA A 512 -20.78 -10.89 15.16
C ALA A 512 -20.90 -10.60 13.64
N ALA A 513 -22.08 -10.26 13.13
CA ALA A 513 -22.29 -9.93 11.73
C ALA A 513 -22.04 -8.44 11.42
N ALA A 514 -22.23 -7.51 12.36
CA ALA A 514 -21.96 -6.10 12.16
C ALA A 514 -20.46 -5.78 12.09
N ALA A 515 -19.64 -6.43 12.93
CA ALA A 515 -18.21 -6.16 13.01
C ALA A 515 -17.46 -6.36 11.69
N PRO A 516 -17.58 -7.47 10.93
CA PRO A 516 -16.86 -7.64 9.68
C PRO A 516 -17.29 -6.63 8.61
N VAL A 517 -18.56 -6.25 8.55
CA VAL A 517 -19.07 -5.21 7.65
C VAL A 517 -18.43 -3.88 8.00
N ALA A 518 -18.43 -3.50 9.27
CA ALA A 518 -17.86 -2.24 9.73
C ALA A 518 -16.34 -2.18 9.46
N ILE A 519 -15.60 -3.25 9.74
CA ILE A 519 -14.15 -3.31 9.52
C ILE A 519 -13.84 -3.22 8.02
N ALA A 520 -14.59 -3.93 7.16
CA ALA A 520 -14.39 -3.90 5.72
C ALA A 520 -14.65 -2.52 5.13
N VAL A 521 -15.75 -1.88 5.51
CA VAL A 521 -16.12 -0.53 5.02
C VAL A 521 -15.14 0.52 5.54
N TYR A 522 -14.70 0.43 6.79
CA TYR A 522 -13.69 1.31 7.36
C TYR A 522 -12.35 1.20 6.63
N ALA A 523 -11.85 -0.03 6.49
CA ALA A 523 -10.57 -0.27 5.81
C ALA A 523 -10.60 0.21 4.35
N ALA A 524 -11.66 -0.13 3.62
CA ALA A 524 -11.82 0.30 2.24
C ALA A 524 -11.98 1.83 2.11
N GLY A 525 -12.70 2.47 3.04
CA GLY A 525 -12.85 3.92 3.05
C GLY A 525 -11.52 4.65 3.25
N LEU A 526 -10.67 4.15 4.15
CA LEU A 526 -9.33 4.71 4.35
C LEU A 526 -8.41 4.45 3.14
N THR A 527 -8.42 3.25 2.57
CA THR A 527 -7.62 2.95 1.37
C THR A 527 -8.00 3.87 0.22
N THR A 528 -9.29 3.91 -0.12
CA THR A 528 -9.78 4.75 -1.22
C THR A 528 -9.55 6.23 -0.95
N GLY A 529 -9.78 6.68 0.30
CA GLY A 529 -9.53 8.07 0.72
C GLY A 529 -8.06 8.45 0.58
N THR A 530 -7.13 7.59 1.02
CA THR A 530 -5.69 7.82 0.90
C THR A 530 -5.24 7.87 -0.56
N GLU A 531 -5.69 6.91 -1.40
CA GLU A 531 -5.36 6.87 -2.82
C GLU A 531 -5.85 8.15 -3.55
N HIS A 532 -7.09 8.55 -3.31
CA HIS A 532 -7.62 9.79 -3.89
C HIS A 532 -6.93 11.05 -3.36
N THR A 533 -6.51 11.04 -2.09
CA THR A 533 -5.77 12.17 -1.50
C THR A 533 -4.38 12.29 -2.14
N LEU A 534 -3.65 11.19 -2.30
CA LEU A 534 -2.34 11.17 -2.94
C LEU A 534 -2.43 11.59 -4.41
N ASP A 535 -3.41 11.07 -5.15
CA ASP A 535 -3.65 11.48 -6.55
C ASP A 535 -3.98 12.99 -6.64
N ALA A 536 -4.83 13.50 -5.74
CA ALA A 536 -5.15 14.93 -5.70
C ALA A 536 -3.94 15.79 -5.35
N LYS A 537 -3.12 15.36 -4.38
CA LYS A 537 -1.87 16.06 -4.01
C LYS A 537 -0.87 16.06 -5.17
N ALA A 538 -0.71 14.91 -5.85
CA ALA A 538 0.16 14.78 -7.01
C ALA A 538 -0.26 15.72 -8.14
N ARG A 539 -1.55 15.75 -8.48
CA ARG A 539 -2.10 16.64 -9.51
C ARG A 539 -2.00 18.12 -9.15
N VAL A 540 -2.18 18.45 -7.88
CA VAL A 540 -1.96 19.84 -7.42
C VAL A 540 -0.49 20.21 -7.56
N PHE A 541 0.43 19.30 -7.22
CA PHE A 541 1.87 19.52 -7.35
C PHE A 541 2.29 19.70 -8.80
N THR A 542 1.85 18.83 -9.70
CA THR A 542 2.18 18.85 -11.12
C THR A 542 1.44 19.95 -11.88
N GLY A 543 0.20 20.27 -11.45
CA GLY A 543 -0.69 21.23 -12.11
C GLY A 543 -1.68 20.59 -13.08
N ALA A 544 -1.27 19.51 -13.76
CA ALA A 544 -2.05 18.65 -14.65
C ALA A 544 -1.65 17.18 -14.44
N ALA A 545 -1.94 16.29 -15.39
CA ALA A 545 -1.47 14.91 -15.32
C ALA A 545 0.05 14.82 -15.49
N ILE A 546 0.61 15.60 -16.41
CA ILE A 546 2.04 15.66 -16.71
C ILE A 546 2.46 17.12 -16.86
N SER A 547 3.65 17.46 -16.33
CA SER A 547 4.36 18.72 -16.58
C SER A 547 5.70 18.40 -17.22
N VAL A 548 5.95 18.91 -18.42
CA VAL A 548 7.25 18.83 -19.08
C VAL A 548 7.93 20.17 -18.92
N GLU A 549 9.15 20.19 -18.39
CA GLU A 549 9.89 21.38 -18.00
C GLU A 549 11.07 21.65 -18.92
N THR A 550 11.24 22.92 -19.28
CA THR A 550 12.37 23.37 -20.12
C THR A 550 13.13 24.48 -19.45
N THR A 551 14.44 24.54 -19.70
CA THR A 551 15.30 25.65 -19.24
C THR A 551 15.07 26.97 -20.01
N GLY A 552 14.35 26.94 -21.14
CA GLY A 552 14.09 28.05 -22.01
C GLY A 552 12.67 28.58 -21.94
N GLN A 553 12.38 29.55 -22.81
CA GLN A 553 11.04 30.14 -22.95
C GLN A 553 10.32 29.52 -24.15
N LEU A 554 9.15 28.97 -23.92
CA LEU A 554 8.30 28.40 -24.95
C LEU A 554 7.52 29.51 -25.68
N THR A 555 7.56 29.45 -27.00
CA THR A 555 6.67 30.25 -27.81
C THR A 555 5.33 29.56 -27.98
N ARG A 556 4.24 30.30 -27.77
CA ARG A 556 2.90 29.79 -28.01
C ARG A 556 2.76 29.39 -29.49
N SER A 557 2.27 28.22 -29.75
CA SER A 557 2.00 27.68 -31.08
C SER A 557 0.71 26.87 -31.07
N ALA A 558 0.07 26.72 -32.22
CA ALA A 558 -1.12 25.85 -32.34
C ALA A 558 -0.81 24.39 -31.88
N GLY A 559 0.43 23.92 -32.06
CA GLY A 559 0.85 22.62 -31.60
C GLY A 559 0.90 22.49 -30.07
N THR A 560 1.43 23.48 -29.37
CA THR A 560 1.47 23.49 -27.89
C THR A 560 0.07 23.67 -27.30
N ASP A 561 -0.77 24.52 -27.89
CA ASP A 561 -2.13 24.77 -27.41
C ASP A 561 -3.05 23.54 -27.54
N GLN A 562 -2.82 22.67 -28.54
CA GLN A 562 -3.55 21.41 -28.71
C GLN A 562 -3.12 20.34 -27.68
N LEU A 563 -1.88 20.39 -27.22
CA LEU A 563 -1.34 19.44 -26.27
C LEU A 563 -1.66 19.80 -24.83
N GLY A 564 -1.78 21.12 -24.54
CA GLY A 564 -2.01 21.56 -23.16
C GLY A 564 -1.90 23.06 -22.97
N THR A 565 -1.37 23.48 -21.85
CA THR A 565 -1.18 24.89 -21.47
C THR A 565 0.26 25.18 -21.07
N VAL A 566 0.79 26.31 -21.53
CA VAL A 566 2.14 26.75 -21.14
C VAL A 566 2.04 27.63 -19.90
N VAL A 567 2.78 27.25 -18.88
CA VAL A 567 2.88 27.95 -17.60
C VAL A 567 4.33 28.42 -17.41
N ARG A 568 4.54 29.68 -17.08
CA ARG A 568 5.86 30.20 -16.71
C ARG A 568 5.98 30.21 -15.20
N ARG A 569 6.99 29.58 -14.68
CA ARG A 569 7.33 29.57 -13.27
C ARG A 569 8.56 30.38 -12.99
N TYR A 570 8.58 31.07 -11.87
CA TYR A 570 9.75 31.77 -11.35
C TYR A 570 10.20 31.05 -10.08
N SER A 571 11.44 30.60 -10.06
CA SER A 571 11.98 29.76 -8.98
C SER A 571 12.13 30.52 -7.67
N TYR A 572 12.40 31.83 -7.75
CA TYR A 572 12.70 32.67 -6.59
C TYR A 572 11.90 33.97 -6.69
N GLY A 573 10.80 34.03 -5.96
CA GLY A 573 10.04 35.28 -5.77
C GLY A 573 9.97 35.62 -4.30
N THR A 574 10.10 36.94 -3.95
CA THR A 574 9.93 37.39 -2.58
C THR A 574 9.01 38.61 -2.49
N VAL A 575 8.24 38.70 -1.42
CA VAL A 575 7.48 39.89 -1.04
C VAL A 575 7.99 40.31 0.34
N GLY A 576 8.84 41.37 0.40
CA GLY A 576 9.62 41.62 1.60
C GLY A 576 10.51 40.43 1.92
N ASP A 577 10.38 39.87 3.14
CA ASP A 577 11.14 38.71 3.59
C ASP A 577 10.40 37.38 3.35
N THR A 578 9.20 37.43 2.75
CA THR A 578 8.38 36.23 2.53
C THR A 578 8.64 35.64 1.16
N GLU A 579 9.09 34.38 1.09
CA GLU A 579 9.21 33.63 -0.15
C GLU A 579 7.82 33.31 -0.75
N VAL A 580 7.67 33.56 -2.06
CA VAL A 580 6.40 33.33 -2.78
C VAL A 580 6.64 32.54 -4.06
N ALA A 581 5.75 31.61 -4.36
CA ALA A 581 5.70 30.98 -5.66
C ALA A 581 5.00 31.94 -6.66
N PHE A 582 5.69 32.35 -7.72
CA PHE A 582 5.13 33.22 -8.73
C PHE A 582 4.98 32.45 -10.04
N ILE A 583 3.74 32.36 -10.55
CA ILE A 583 3.47 31.73 -11.83
C ILE A 583 2.66 32.63 -12.75
N ALA A 584 2.97 32.57 -14.04
CA ALA A 584 2.22 33.24 -15.09
C ALA A 584 1.52 32.20 -15.99
N VAL A 585 0.20 32.28 -16.08
CA VAL A 585 -0.65 31.29 -16.76
C VAL A 585 -1.36 31.95 -17.97
N ASP A 586 -1.78 31.11 -18.92
CA ASP A 586 -2.66 31.55 -20.00
C ASP A 586 -4.12 31.24 -19.63
N PRO A 587 -4.96 32.27 -19.36
CA PRO A 587 -6.36 32.04 -18.99
C PRO A 587 -7.19 31.34 -20.05
N ALA A 588 -6.77 31.36 -21.33
CA ALA A 588 -7.51 30.72 -22.41
C ALA A 588 -7.33 29.20 -22.47
N THR A 589 -6.14 28.69 -22.24
CA THR A 589 -5.80 27.25 -22.35
C THR A 589 -5.83 26.52 -21.03
N LEU A 590 -5.61 27.20 -19.90
CA LEU A 590 -5.53 26.60 -18.57
C LEU A 590 -6.79 25.82 -18.17
N PRO A 591 -8.05 26.28 -18.42
CA PRO A 591 -9.24 25.55 -17.96
C PRO A 591 -9.41 24.16 -18.56
N GLY A 592 -8.87 23.91 -19.74
CA GLY A 592 -8.95 22.62 -20.43
C GLY A 592 -7.91 21.61 -19.93
N THR A 593 -6.92 22.06 -19.18
CA THR A 593 -5.74 21.24 -18.84
C THR A 593 -5.51 21.11 -17.34
N ALA A 594 -5.61 22.21 -16.60
CA ALA A 594 -5.26 22.22 -15.19
C ALA A 594 -6.21 21.38 -14.33
N TYR A 595 -5.65 20.69 -13.32
CA TYR A 595 -6.44 19.97 -12.33
C TYR A 595 -7.20 20.94 -11.43
N TRP A 596 -8.52 20.89 -11.45
CA TRP A 596 -9.35 21.81 -10.67
C TRP A 596 -10.46 21.12 -9.89
N ARG A 597 -10.68 21.59 -8.68
CA ARG A 597 -11.84 21.27 -7.85
C ARG A 597 -12.46 22.56 -7.34
N ASN A 598 -13.77 22.67 -7.41
CA ASN A 598 -14.47 23.90 -6.99
C ASN A 598 -14.19 24.26 -5.53
N GLU A 599 -13.86 23.28 -4.70
CA GLU A 599 -13.49 23.47 -3.29
C GLU A 599 -12.22 24.35 -3.11
N PHE A 600 -11.36 24.44 -4.14
CA PHE A 600 -10.12 25.22 -4.08
C PHE A 600 -10.35 26.75 -4.02
N ALA A 601 -11.49 27.22 -4.55
CA ALA A 601 -11.83 28.63 -4.51
C ALA A 601 -13.34 28.91 -4.34
N GLY A 602 -14.13 27.89 -4.06
CA GLY A 602 -15.61 28.01 -3.99
C GLY A 602 -16.29 28.33 -5.31
N ARG A 603 -15.57 28.22 -6.44
CA ARG A 603 -16.06 28.53 -7.79
C ARG A 603 -15.34 27.72 -8.85
N SER A 604 -15.84 27.76 -10.11
CA SER A 604 -15.18 27.11 -11.24
C SER A 604 -13.88 27.82 -11.64
N LEU A 605 -12.94 27.08 -12.28
CA LEU A 605 -11.68 27.67 -12.72
C LEU A 605 -11.87 28.78 -13.74
N PRO A 606 -12.74 28.67 -14.77
CA PRO A 606 -13.00 29.76 -15.69
C PRO A 606 -13.49 31.04 -14.98
N ASP A 607 -14.42 30.89 -14.02
CA ASP A 607 -14.93 32.04 -13.26
C ASP A 607 -13.82 32.70 -12.39
N LEU A 608 -12.92 31.89 -11.83
CA LEU A 608 -11.77 32.42 -11.08
C LEU A 608 -10.82 33.19 -11.97
N LEU A 609 -10.53 32.68 -13.17
CA LEU A 609 -9.60 33.31 -14.12
C LEU A 609 -10.14 34.63 -14.72
N THR A 610 -11.46 34.87 -14.69
CA THR A 610 -12.01 36.17 -15.11
C THR A 610 -11.43 37.36 -14.30
N ALA A 611 -11.01 37.07 -13.05
CA ALA A 611 -10.38 38.09 -12.21
C ALA A 611 -9.03 38.60 -12.78
N LEU A 612 -8.31 37.78 -13.56
CA LEU A 612 -7.06 38.17 -14.21
C LEU A 612 -7.27 39.13 -15.39
N ALA A 613 -8.50 39.13 -15.97
CA ALA A 613 -8.88 40.06 -17.07
C ALA A 613 -9.21 41.48 -16.56
N GLY A 614 -9.25 41.70 -15.24
CA GLY A 614 -9.52 42.99 -14.60
C GLY A 614 -8.61 44.14 -15.11
N PRO A 615 -8.94 45.40 -14.89
CA PRO A 615 -8.14 46.51 -15.33
C PRO A 615 -6.79 46.61 -14.59
N VAL A 616 -5.73 46.97 -15.27
CA VAL A 616 -4.45 47.33 -14.63
C VAL A 616 -4.64 48.71 -13.95
N THR A 617 -4.65 48.70 -12.63
CA THR A 617 -4.88 49.92 -11.85
C THR A 617 -3.56 50.38 -11.22
N GLY A 618 -3.14 51.59 -11.50
CA GLY A 618 -1.89 52.15 -10.98
C GLY A 618 -0.63 51.38 -11.40
N GLY A 619 -0.63 50.74 -12.60
CA GLY A 619 0.50 49.96 -13.10
C GLY A 619 0.60 48.58 -12.47
N ARG A 620 -0.40 48.14 -11.67
CA ARG A 620 -0.43 46.81 -10.99
C ARG A 620 -1.25 45.82 -11.76
N LEU A 621 -0.70 44.63 -11.96
CA LEU A 621 -1.39 43.52 -12.64
C LEU A 621 -2.39 42.86 -11.68
N PRO A 622 -3.61 42.55 -12.14
CA PRO A 622 -4.54 41.76 -11.36
C PRO A 622 -3.98 40.33 -11.15
N ALA A 623 -4.01 39.87 -9.90
CA ALA A 623 -3.48 38.58 -9.51
C ALA A 623 -4.50 37.76 -8.70
N ILE A 624 -4.45 36.43 -8.85
CA ILE A 624 -5.06 35.48 -7.93
C ILE A 624 -4.01 35.17 -6.86
N VAL A 625 -4.37 35.31 -5.60
CA VAL A 625 -3.44 35.09 -4.47
C VAL A 625 -3.90 33.87 -3.66
N VAL A 626 -2.99 32.95 -3.44
CA VAL A 626 -3.16 31.82 -2.53
C VAL A 626 -2.29 32.10 -1.31
N ASP A 627 -2.90 32.58 -0.26
CA ASP A 627 -2.20 32.98 0.98
C ASP A 627 -3.00 32.50 2.22
N PRO A 628 -2.83 31.25 2.63
CA PRO A 628 -3.58 30.68 3.74
C PRO A 628 -3.21 31.30 5.11
N ARG A 629 -2.05 31.96 5.22
CA ARG A 629 -1.58 32.59 6.45
C ARG A 629 -1.82 34.09 6.48
N HIS A 630 -2.32 34.68 5.40
CA HIS A 630 -2.54 36.11 5.26
C HIS A 630 -1.26 36.96 5.46
N GLU A 631 -0.12 36.46 4.95
CA GLU A 631 1.20 37.11 5.04
C GLU A 631 1.38 38.20 3.98
N LEU A 632 0.59 38.14 2.88
CA LEU A 632 0.66 39.06 1.76
C LEU A 632 -0.43 40.13 1.86
N GLY A 633 -0.05 41.38 1.61
CA GLY A 633 -0.99 42.51 1.56
C GLY A 633 -1.85 42.51 0.29
N ALA A 634 -2.74 43.49 0.17
CA ALA A 634 -3.63 43.61 -1.00
C ALA A 634 -2.90 43.99 -2.30
N THR A 635 -1.71 44.59 -2.20
CA THR A 635 -0.94 45.09 -3.35
C THR A 635 0.53 44.72 -3.20
N PRO A 636 0.87 43.41 -3.24
CA PRO A 636 2.25 42.97 -3.06
C PRO A 636 3.14 43.38 -4.24
N ASP A 637 4.37 43.79 -3.92
CA ASP A 637 5.45 43.97 -4.85
C ASP A 637 6.37 42.77 -4.82
N VAL A 638 6.38 41.98 -5.90
CA VAL A 638 7.11 40.70 -5.97
C VAL A 638 8.48 40.95 -6.58
N ALA A 639 9.53 40.78 -5.83
CA ALA A 639 10.89 40.80 -6.35
C ALA A 639 11.20 39.50 -7.08
N LEU A 640 11.61 39.59 -8.35
CA LEU A 640 11.97 38.48 -9.23
C LEU A 640 13.36 38.78 -9.83
N GLY A 641 14.41 38.29 -9.22
CA GLY A 641 15.77 38.69 -9.56
C GLY A 641 15.98 40.18 -9.37
N THR A 642 16.41 40.88 -10.43
CA THR A 642 16.57 42.33 -10.42
C THR A 642 15.30 43.11 -10.80
N SER A 643 14.24 42.42 -11.20
CA SER A 643 12.95 42.99 -11.57
C SER A 643 11.92 42.92 -10.42
N THR A 644 10.96 43.84 -10.45
CA THR A 644 9.83 43.82 -9.52
C THR A 644 8.52 43.73 -10.29
N ALA A 645 7.72 42.72 -9.99
CA ALA A 645 6.34 42.62 -10.52
C ALA A 645 5.37 43.30 -9.55
N HIS A 646 4.72 44.37 -9.99
CA HIS A 646 3.71 45.06 -9.21
C HIS A 646 2.36 44.42 -9.42
N VAL A 647 1.79 43.80 -8.39
CA VAL A 647 0.51 43.10 -8.50
C VAL A 647 -0.53 43.68 -7.53
N ALA A 648 -1.80 43.47 -7.88
CA ALA A 648 -2.92 43.78 -7.01
C ALA A 648 -3.80 42.50 -6.86
N THR A 649 -4.14 42.17 -5.62
CA THR A 649 -5.00 41.02 -5.34
C THR A 649 -6.41 41.26 -5.89
N ALA A 650 -6.72 40.68 -7.02
CA ALA A 650 -8.05 40.74 -7.63
C ALA A 650 -9.01 39.73 -6.97
N THR A 651 -8.50 38.56 -6.58
CA THR A 651 -9.25 37.55 -5.87
C THR A 651 -8.31 36.59 -5.15
N THR A 652 -8.86 35.82 -4.21
CA THR A 652 -8.11 34.81 -3.46
C THR A 652 -8.62 33.40 -3.74
N ALA A 653 -7.75 32.42 -3.62
CA ALA A 653 -8.10 31.01 -3.64
C ALA A 653 -7.45 30.30 -2.43
N ALA A 654 -8.07 29.26 -1.90
CA ALA A 654 -7.47 28.46 -0.85
C ALA A 654 -6.32 27.60 -1.39
N LEU A 655 -6.44 27.18 -2.66
CA LEU A 655 -5.48 26.35 -3.36
C LEU A 655 -5.50 26.61 -4.87
N PHE A 656 -4.34 26.48 -5.52
CA PHE A 656 -4.19 26.57 -6.97
C PHE A 656 -3.25 25.45 -7.47
N PRO A 657 -3.50 24.88 -8.66
CA PRO A 657 -2.64 23.84 -9.24
C PRO A 657 -1.22 24.41 -9.54
N GLY A 658 -0.22 23.53 -9.50
CA GLY A 658 1.18 23.92 -9.62
C GLY A 658 1.83 24.37 -8.30
N ARG A 659 1.15 24.23 -7.16
CA ARG A 659 1.71 24.53 -5.85
C ARG A 659 2.62 23.40 -5.36
N ARG A 660 3.92 23.59 -5.48
CA ARG A 660 4.95 22.60 -5.10
C ARG A 660 5.48 22.78 -3.69
N LEU A 661 5.50 24.02 -3.20
CA LEU A 661 6.04 24.43 -1.91
C LEU A 661 4.95 24.99 -1.00
N PRO A 662 5.12 24.97 0.32
CA PRO A 662 4.13 25.49 1.27
C PRO A 662 4.02 27.02 1.27
N TRP A 663 4.74 27.72 0.38
CA TRP A 663 4.76 29.17 0.28
C TRP A 663 3.43 29.73 -0.24
N PRO A 664 3.13 31.00 0.05
CA PRO A 664 2.09 31.75 -0.66
C PRO A 664 2.34 31.72 -2.17
N MET A 665 1.26 31.75 -2.95
CA MET A 665 1.37 31.66 -4.41
C MET A 665 0.64 32.82 -5.07
N ILE A 666 1.28 33.44 -6.05
CA ILE A 666 0.74 34.58 -6.82
C ILE A 666 0.64 34.13 -8.29
N ILE A 667 -0.56 34.23 -8.85
CA ILE A 667 -0.88 33.81 -10.19
C ILE A 667 -1.27 35.05 -11.01
N VAL A 668 -0.64 35.25 -12.17
CA VAL A 668 -0.90 36.37 -13.08
C VAL A 668 -1.17 35.87 -14.49
N ASP A 669 -1.76 36.72 -15.33
CA ASP A 669 -1.92 36.46 -16.76
C ASP A 669 -0.56 36.62 -17.48
N ARG A 670 -0.08 35.52 -18.09
CA ARG A 670 1.17 35.49 -18.85
C ARG A 670 1.21 36.52 -20.00
N ASN A 671 0.07 36.74 -20.65
CA ASN A 671 -0.02 37.63 -21.80
C ASN A 671 0.05 39.13 -21.43
N ARG A 672 -0.11 39.42 -20.15
CA ARG A 672 -0.09 40.81 -19.62
C ARG A 672 1.18 41.11 -18.79
N LEU A 673 1.99 40.06 -18.51
CA LEU A 673 3.24 40.19 -17.78
C LEU A 673 4.28 40.88 -18.70
N GLY A 674 4.83 42.02 -18.26
CA GLY A 674 5.93 42.69 -18.93
C GLY A 674 7.23 41.87 -18.91
N PRO A 675 8.28 42.38 -19.57
CA PRO A 675 9.57 41.70 -19.54
C PRO A 675 10.11 41.67 -18.10
N ILE A 676 10.50 40.46 -17.67
CA ILE A 676 11.17 40.20 -16.39
C ILE A 676 12.63 39.87 -16.67
N ASP A 677 13.49 40.11 -15.71
CA ASP A 677 14.91 39.75 -15.74
C ASP A 677 15.11 38.31 -16.21
N PRO A 678 15.86 38.04 -17.28
CA PRO A 678 16.18 36.67 -17.73
C PRO A 678 16.88 35.86 -16.64
N HIS A 679 17.57 36.46 -15.70
CA HIS A 679 18.27 35.81 -14.59
C HIS A 679 17.38 35.59 -13.36
N ALA A 680 16.10 35.91 -13.43
CA ALA A 680 15.13 35.67 -12.35
C ALA A 680 14.84 34.15 -12.10
N GLY A 681 15.57 33.28 -12.75
CA GLY A 681 15.38 31.84 -12.61
C GLY A 681 14.03 31.34 -13.12
N SER A 682 13.55 31.91 -14.26
CA SER A 682 12.29 31.50 -14.86
C SER A 682 12.47 30.35 -15.84
N PHE A 683 11.52 29.45 -15.86
CA PHE A 683 11.41 28.39 -16.84
C PHE A 683 9.96 28.16 -17.24
N ASP A 684 9.77 27.61 -18.44
CA ASP A 684 8.43 27.29 -18.93
C ASP A 684 8.13 25.81 -18.76
N GLU A 685 6.90 25.54 -18.37
CA GLU A 685 6.32 24.21 -18.24
C GLU A 685 5.20 24.04 -19.27
N LEU A 686 5.14 22.90 -19.94
CA LEU A 686 3.96 22.49 -20.70
C LEU A 686 3.16 21.48 -19.89
N TRP A 687 2.05 21.94 -19.34
CA TRP A 687 1.10 21.06 -18.65
C TRP A 687 0.21 20.36 -19.65
N THR A 688 0.08 19.03 -19.51
CA THR A 688 -0.75 18.22 -20.39
C THR A 688 -1.49 17.11 -19.62
N ASN A 689 -2.66 16.73 -20.16
CA ASN A 689 -3.39 15.53 -19.71
C ASN A 689 -3.19 14.34 -20.67
N GLY A 690 -2.40 14.53 -21.73
CA GLY A 690 -1.97 13.50 -22.65
C GLY A 690 -0.63 12.85 -22.23
N PRO A 691 -0.08 11.94 -23.04
CA PRO A 691 1.24 11.35 -22.80
C PRO A 691 2.37 12.39 -22.94
N ALA A 692 3.50 12.16 -22.25
CA ALA A 692 4.64 13.08 -22.24
C ALA A 692 5.33 13.22 -23.61
N ALA A 693 5.48 12.12 -24.35
CA ALA A 693 6.29 12.08 -25.58
C ALA A 693 5.89 13.12 -26.65
N PRO A 694 4.60 13.36 -26.97
CA PRO A 694 4.21 14.45 -27.87
C PRO A 694 4.54 15.84 -27.34
N ALA A 695 4.42 16.08 -26.04
CA ALA A 695 4.75 17.35 -25.39
C ALA A 695 6.26 17.60 -25.47
N GLU A 696 7.08 16.60 -25.11
CA GLU A 696 8.52 16.65 -25.24
C GLU A 696 8.97 16.90 -26.70
N ALA A 697 8.35 16.21 -27.66
CA ALA A 697 8.66 16.42 -29.06
C ALA A 697 8.34 17.84 -29.54
N ALA A 698 7.20 18.41 -29.10
CA ALA A 698 6.81 19.78 -29.44
C ALA A 698 7.79 20.82 -28.84
N MET A 699 8.31 20.55 -27.65
CA MET A 699 9.31 21.42 -27.02
C MET A 699 10.66 21.31 -27.69
N ARG A 700 11.14 20.10 -28.02
CA ARG A 700 12.36 19.90 -28.80
C ARG A 700 12.30 20.52 -30.20
N ALA A 701 11.10 20.53 -30.81
CA ALA A 701 10.90 21.20 -32.10
C ALA A 701 11.08 22.74 -32.02
N GLN A 702 11.05 23.32 -30.81
CA GLN A 702 11.36 24.71 -30.53
C GLN A 702 12.82 24.90 -30.05
N ASP A 703 13.70 23.93 -30.28
CA ASP A 703 15.10 23.89 -29.81
C ASP A 703 15.23 24.08 -28.28
N GLN A 704 14.23 23.62 -27.52
CA GLN A 704 14.28 23.69 -26.07
C GLN A 704 14.96 22.47 -25.45
N LEU A 705 15.83 22.74 -24.47
CA LEU A 705 16.41 21.68 -23.62
C LEU A 705 15.42 21.33 -22.54
N LEU A 706 15.05 20.05 -22.47
CA LEU A 706 14.20 19.50 -21.41
C LEU A 706 15.08 19.18 -20.21
N PHE A 707 14.65 19.55 -19.02
CA PHE A 707 15.36 19.19 -17.80
C PHE A 707 14.58 18.21 -16.90
N ASP A 708 13.25 18.26 -16.93
CA ASP A 708 12.43 17.30 -16.18
C ASP A 708 11.09 17.04 -16.87
N THR A 709 10.55 15.87 -16.60
CA THR A 709 9.18 15.49 -16.97
C THR A 709 8.50 14.89 -15.75
N ILE A 710 7.66 15.69 -15.10
CA ILE A 710 6.98 15.30 -13.88
C ILE A 710 5.64 14.65 -14.23
N ASP A 711 5.57 13.35 -14.04
CA ASP A 711 4.31 12.59 -14.13
C ASP A 711 3.66 12.53 -12.74
N GLN A 712 2.36 12.85 -12.65
CA GLN A 712 1.58 12.74 -11.40
C GLN A 712 1.74 11.37 -10.74
N ALA A 713 1.87 10.30 -11.51
CA ALA A 713 2.03 8.94 -11.00
C ALA A 713 3.40 8.72 -10.32
N GLN A 714 4.37 9.62 -10.54
CA GLN A 714 5.74 9.52 -10.01
C GLN A 714 6.04 10.57 -8.93
N VAL A 715 5.17 11.59 -8.75
CA VAL A 715 5.34 12.67 -7.76
C VAL A 715 5.52 12.13 -6.34
N PHE A 716 4.77 11.11 -6.00
CA PHE A 716 4.97 10.37 -4.77
C PHE A 716 5.59 9.04 -5.09
N ASP A 717 6.74 8.74 -4.49
CA ASP A 717 7.26 7.40 -4.53
C ASP A 717 6.23 6.47 -3.86
N ALA A 718 5.49 5.74 -4.71
CA ALA A 718 4.47 4.84 -4.22
C ALA A 718 5.02 3.82 -3.22
N ALA A 719 6.33 3.55 -3.22
CA ALA A 719 6.98 2.68 -2.24
C ALA A 719 6.89 3.25 -0.82
N ASP A 720 6.94 4.57 -0.66
CA ASP A 720 6.90 5.23 0.66
C ASP A 720 5.54 5.06 1.35
N TYR A 721 4.48 4.86 0.58
CA TYR A 721 3.09 4.76 1.07
C TYR A 721 2.51 3.34 1.03
N LEU A 722 3.26 2.35 0.55
CA LEU A 722 2.82 0.95 0.50
C LEU A 722 2.41 0.42 1.87
N GLY A 723 3.09 0.86 2.93
CA GLY A 723 2.76 0.50 4.30
C GLY A 723 1.32 0.84 4.69
N ILE A 724 0.79 1.95 4.20
CA ILE A 724 -0.58 2.40 4.47
C ILE A 724 -1.58 1.52 3.71
N THR A 725 -1.44 1.46 2.38
CA THR A 725 -2.33 0.70 1.50
C THR A 725 -2.38 -0.78 1.90
N TRP A 726 -1.23 -1.38 2.18
CA TRP A 726 -1.16 -2.80 2.57
C TRP A 726 -1.70 -3.07 3.97
N THR A 727 -1.57 -2.14 4.92
CA THR A 727 -2.19 -2.27 6.25
C THR A 727 -3.70 -2.38 6.12
N PHE A 728 -4.33 -1.49 5.37
CA PHE A 728 -5.78 -1.51 5.20
C PHE A 728 -6.25 -2.64 4.28
N GLY A 729 -5.45 -3.04 3.29
CA GLY A 729 -5.69 -4.25 2.49
C GLY A 729 -5.72 -5.50 3.36
N TYR A 730 -4.76 -5.65 4.28
CA TYR A 730 -4.73 -6.75 5.24
C TYR A 730 -5.93 -6.72 6.19
N LEU A 731 -6.33 -5.54 6.66
CA LEU A 731 -7.51 -5.36 7.51
C LEU A 731 -8.80 -5.78 6.77
N THR A 732 -8.90 -5.46 5.50
CA THR A 732 -10.03 -5.88 4.63
C THR A 732 -10.06 -7.41 4.46
N ALA A 733 -8.93 -8.05 4.22
CA ALA A 733 -8.83 -9.51 4.13
C ALA A 733 -9.22 -10.18 5.46
N LEU A 734 -8.79 -9.61 6.59
CA LEU A 734 -9.21 -10.09 7.90
C LEU A 734 -10.72 -9.90 8.14
N ALA A 735 -11.31 -8.79 7.69
CA ALA A 735 -12.77 -8.60 7.75
C ALA A 735 -13.52 -9.73 7.02
N GLY A 736 -12.99 -10.17 5.87
CA GLY A 736 -13.49 -11.36 5.17
C GLY A 736 -13.41 -12.63 6.02
N LEU A 737 -12.29 -12.86 6.71
CA LEU A 737 -12.12 -14.01 7.61
C LEU A 737 -13.09 -13.94 8.81
N VAL A 738 -13.24 -12.78 9.43
CA VAL A 738 -14.22 -12.56 10.52
C VAL A 738 -15.65 -12.74 9.99
N GLY A 739 -15.93 -12.37 8.75
CA GLY A 739 -17.18 -12.64 8.05
C GLY A 739 -17.46 -14.15 7.94
N LEU A 740 -16.46 -14.96 7.59
CA LEU A 740 -16.59 -16.43 7.57
C LEU A 740 -16.88 -17.01 8.97
N VAL A 741 -16.21 -16.49 10.02
CA VAL A 741 -16.53 -16.86 11.42
C VAL A 741 -17.99 -16.54 11.74
N SER A 742 -18.48 -15.37 11.29
CA SER A 742 -19.86 -14.95 11.51
C SER A 742 -20.88 -15.83 10.78
N VAL A 743 -20.56 -16.29 9.56
CA VAL A 743 -21.37 -17.28 8.84
C VAL A 743 -21.38 -18.61 9.59
N GLY A 744 -20.23 -19.06 10.11
CA GLY A 744 -20.15 -20.26 10.97
C GLY A 744 -21.02 -20.13 12.22
N ALA A 745 -20.96 -18.97 12.91
CA ALA A 745 -21.79 -18.68 14.08
C ALA A 745 -23.30 -18.67 13.72
N LEU A 746 -23.66 -18.12 12.55
CA LEU A 746 -25.03 -18.13 12.02
C LEU A 746 -25.52 -19.55 11.77
N LEU A 747 -24.72 -20.41 11.15
CA LEU A 747 -25.07 -21.80 10.92
C LEU A 747 -25.26 -22.56 12.24
N LEU A 748 -24.36 -22.35 13.21
CA LEU A 748 -24.50 -22.92 14.56
C LEU A 748 -25.79 -22.42 15.27
N TYR A 749 -26.11 -21.14 15.12
CA TYR A 749 -27.37 -20.57 15.65
C TYR A 749 -28.59 -21.25 15.04
N VAL A 750 -28.60 -21.43 13.72
CA VAL A 750 -29.72 -22.13 13.03
C VAL A 750 -29.82 -23.57 13.50
N GLU A 751 -28.70 -24.30 13.55
CA GLU A 751 -28.64 -25.72 13.94
C GLU A 751 -29.08 -25.96 15.39
N THR A 752 -28.63 -25.14 16.32
CA THR A 752 -29.03 -25.27 17.74
C THR A 752 -30.54 -25.09 17.97
N ARG A 753 -31.19 -24.29 17.13
CA ARG A 753 -32.65 -24.03 17.21
C ARG A 753 -33.51 -24.89 16.28
N GLN A 754 -32.87 -25.74 15.49
CA GLN A 754 -33.53 -26.48 14.43
C GLN A 754 -34.65 -27.41 14.97
N ARG A 755 -34.42 -28.10 16.08
CA ARG A 755 -35.40 -29.01 16.69
C ARG A 755 -36.69 -28.25 17.07
N THR A 756 -36.57 -27.12 17.73
CA THR A 756 -37.71 -26.29 18.12
C THR A 756 -38.44 -25.69 16.91
N ARG A 757 -37.68 -25.30 15.86
CA ARG A 757 -38.26 -24.76 14.61
C ARG A 757 -38.99 -25.82 13.80
N VAL A 758 -38.45 -27.03 13.70
CA VAL A 758 -39.06 -28.15 13.00
C VAL A 758 -40.39 -28.57 13.68
N ALA A 759 -40.40 -28.66 15.03
CA ALA A 759 -41.61 -28.97 15.78
C ALA A 759 -42.69 -27.91 15.56
N ALA A 760 -42.32 -26.61 15.65
CA ALA A 760 -43.24 -25.51 15.40
C ALA A 760 -43.75 -25.47 13.95
N TYR A 761 -42.90 -25.79 12.98
CA TYR A 761 -43.27 -25.89 11.57
C TYR A 761 -44.23 -27.06 11.31
N ALA A 762 -43.96 -28.24 11.88
CA ALA A 762 -44.81 -29.41 11.72
C ALA A 762 -46.24 -29.15 12.29
N LEU A 763 -46.35 -28.49 13.47
CA LEU A 763 -47.61 -28.05 14.03
C LEU A 763 -48.31 -27.01 13.15
N GLY A 764 -47.55 -25.99 12.69
CA GLY A 764 -48.07 -24.92 11.82
C GLY A 764 -48.59 -25.49 10.47
N ARG A 765 -47.91 -26.47 9.88
CA ARG A 765 -48.41 -27.13 8.69
C ARG A 765 -49.78 -27.84 8.86
N ARG A 766 -49.97 -28.47 10.04
CA ARG A 766 -51.26 -29.04 10.36
C ARG A 766 -52.37 -28.02 10.54
N MET A 767 -52.00 -26.77 10.89
CA MET A 767 -52.90 -25.64 11.01
C MET A 767 -53.03 -24.83 9.72
N GLY A 768 -52.49 -25.31 8.57
CA GLY A 768 -52.63 -24.66 7.27
C GLY A 768 -51.49 -23.72 6.87
N LEU A 769 -50.38 -23.66 7.60
CA LEU A 769 -49.25 -22.82 7.23
C LEU A 769 -48.59 -23.33 5.94
N SER A 770 -48.54 -22.50 4.90
CA SER A 770 -47.88 -22.84 3.62
C SER A 770 -46.36 -22.86 3.73
N ARG A 771 -45.68 -23.64 2.85
CA ARG A 771 -44.21 -23.63 2.70
C ARG A 771 -43.67 -22.23 2.41
N ALA A 772 -44.34 -21.53 1.50
CA ALA A 772 -43.94 -20.17 1.10
C ALA A 772 -44.00 -19.18 2.27
N THR A 773 -45.05 -19.24 3.09
CA THR A 773 -45.19 -18.39 4.27
C THR A 773 -44.10 -18.70 5.31
N HIS A 774 -43.75 -19.96 5.50
CA HIS A 774 -42.66 -20.33 6.40
C HIS A 774 -41.29 -19.84 5.89
N LEU A 775 -40.99 -20.05 4.61
CA LEU A 775 -39.75 -19.54 3.99
C LEU A 775 -39.66 -18.01 4.07
N ARG A 776 -40.78 -17.30 3.74
CA ARG A 776 -40.85 -15.84 3.90
C ARG A 776 -40.62 -15.40 5.34
N SER A 777 -41.09 -16.16 6.33
CA SER A 777 -40.83 -15.83 7.75
C SER A 777 -39.36 -16.05 8.13
N LEU A 778 -38.68 -17.04 7.58
CA LEU A 778 -37.24 -17.26 7.78
C LEU A 778 -36.41 -16.16 7.10
N LEU A 779 -36.75 -15.81 5.85
CA LEU A 779 -36.13 -14.69 5.13
C LEU A 779 -36.34 -13.36 5.87
N ALA A 780 -37.54 -13.11 6.37
CA ALA A 780 -37.82 -11.90 7.17
C ALA A 780 -37.02 -11.88 8.48
N GLU A 781 -36.94 -13.02 9.21
CA GLU A 781 -36.14 -13.13 10.45
C GLU A 781 -34.67 -12.86 10.22
N LEU A 782 -34.06 -13.58 9.26
CA LEU A 782 -32.63 -13.48 8.96
C LEU A 782 -32.31 -12.19 8.22
N GLY A 783 -33.16 -11.75 7.28
CA GLY A 783 -32.98 -10.50 6.55
C GLY A 783 -33.05 -9.28 7.45
N LEU A 784 -33.98 -9.25 8.41
CA LEU A 784 -34.07 -8.16 9.39
C LEU A 784 -32.83 -8.15 10.28
N LEU A 785 -32.39 -9.29 10.77
CA LEU A 785 -31.25 -9.40 11.69
C LEU A 785 -29.94 -9.03 10.99
N LEU A 786 -29.68 -9.60 9.81
CA LEU A 786 -28.45 -9.33 9.07
C LEU A 786 -28.49 -7.97 8.38
N GLY A 787 -29.67 -7.51 7.90
CA GLY A 787 -29.85 -6.15 7.38
C GLY A 787 -29.60 -5.07 8.43
N LEU A 788 -30.06 -5.30 9.68
CA LEU A 788 -29.77 -4.40 10.78
C LEU A 788 -28.29 -4.46 11.17
N ALA A 789 -27.65 -5.64 11.14
CA ALA A 789 -26.20 -5.78 11.34
C ALA A 789 -25.40 -4.99 10.29
N TYR A 790 -25.82 -5.06 9.03
CA TYR A 790 -25.25 -4.27 7.96
C TYR A 790 -25.39 -2.77 8.20
N ALA A 791 -26.61 -2.29 8.51
CA ALA A 791 -26.87 -0.88 8.77
C ALA A 791 -26.03 -0.34 9.96
N VAL A 792 -25.98 -1.10 11.07
CA VAL A 792 -25.16 -0.77 12.24
C VAL A 792 -23.67 -0.77 11.86
N GLY A 793 -23.21 -1.76 11.11
CA GLY A 793 -21.82 -1.85 10.65
C GLY A 793 -21.42 -0.64 9.80
N VAL A 794 -22.25 -0.26 8.84
CA VAL A 794 -22.01 0.91 7.97
C VAL A 794 -22.02 2.21 8.79
N ALA A 795 -22.98 2.38 9.70
CA ALA A 795 -23.06 3.58 10.54
C ALA A 795 -21.83 3.73 11.45
N LEU A 796 -21.39 2.65 12.09
CA LEU A 796 -20.20 2.67 12.94
C LEU A 796 -18.93 2.95 12.15
N SER A 797 -18.78 2.35 10.95
CA SER A 797 -17.63 2.61 10.10
C SER A 797 -17.60 4.04 9.59
N TRP A 798 -18.76 4.61 9.24
CA TRP A 798 -18.84 6.01 8.81
C TRP A 798 -18.37 6.97 9.91
N VAL A 799 -18.86 6.79 11.14
CA VAL A 799 -18.42 7.62 12.27
C VAL A 799 -16.92 7.46 12.53
N ALA A 800 -16.40 6.23 12.46
CA ALA A 800 -14.98 5.98 12.65
C ALA A 800 -14.12 6.63 11.53
N LEU A 801 -14.59 6.59 10.27
CA LEU A 801 -13.94 7.25 9.13
C LEU A 801 -13.91 8.77 9.32
N GLU A 802 -15.04 9.37 9.67
CA GLU A 802 -15.16 10.83 9.91
C GLU A 802 -14.20 11.31 11.00
N LEU A 803 -14.02 10.50 12.05
CA LEU A 803 -13.12 10.84 13.15
C LEU A 803 -11.63 10.69 12.80
N VAL A 804 -11.28 9.83 11.85
CA VAL A 804 -9.87 9.45 11.60
C VAL A 804 -9.32 10.02 10.30
N HIS A 805 -10.15 10.21 9.24
CA HIS A 805 -9.66 10.61 7.92
C HIS A 805 -8.78 11.86 7.94
N GLY A 806 -9.20 12.90 8.69
CA GLY A 806 -8.45 14.15 8.81
C GLY A 806 -7.13 14.03 9.58
N LEU A 807 -6.96 12.96 10.38
CA LEU A 807 -5.71 12.69 11.11
C LEU A 807 -4.69 11.92 10.26
N LEU A 808 -5.16 11.24 9.21
CA LEU A 808 -4.37 10.43 8.29
C LEU A 808 -3.82 11.27 7.13
N ASP A 809 -3.22 12.42 7.42
CA ASP A 809 -2.50 13.17 6.40
C ASP A 809 -1.09 12.61 6.24
N VAL A 810 -0.84 12.06 5.06
CA VAL A 810 0.42 11.39 4.72
C VAL A 810 1.53 12.38 4.41
N ASP A 811 1.16 13.55 3.92
CA ASP A 811 2.05 14.66 3.62
C ASP A 811 1.37 15.99 3.97
N PRO A 812 1.46 16.42 5.24
CA PRO A 812 0.79 17.65 5.69
C PRO A 812 1.32 18.93 5.03
N ILE A 813 2.51 18.86 4.41
CA ILE A 813 3.15 20.03 3.77
C ILE A 813 2.48 20.32 2.41
N ARG A 814 2.05 19.26 1.70
CA ARG A 814 1.44 19.38 0.38
C ARG A 814 -0.08 19.32 0.46
N PRO A 815 -0.79 20.31 -0.06
CA PRO A 815 -2.24 20.31 -0.13
C PRO A 815 -2.74 19.38 -1.28
N PRO A 816 -4.03 18.97 -1.27
CA PRO A 816 -5.10 19.29 -0.32
C PRO A 816 -5.06 18.45 0.97
N THR A 817 -5.90 18.83 1.93
CA THR A 817 -6.17 18.01 3.12
C THR A 817 -6.80 16.66 2.74
N PRO A 818 -6.73 15.63 3.61
CA PRO A 818 -7.27 14.30 3.32
C PRO A 818 -8.72 14.30 2.87
N LEU A 819 -9.01 13.58 1.80
CA LEU A 819 -10.32 13.49 1.20
C LEU A 819 -11.11 12.31 1.78
N LEU A 820 -12.34 12.55 2.20
CA LEU A 820 -13.25 11.48 2.59
C LEU A 820 -14.01 10.98 1.36
N VAL A 821 -13.75 9.72 0.97
CA VAL A 821 -14.38 9.09 -0.19
C VAL A 821 -15.18 7.86 0.26
N LEU A 822 -16.42 7.75 -0.23
CA LEU A 822 -17.27 6.59 0.04
C LEU A 822 -16.82 5.37 -0.76
N PRO A 823 -16.52 4.22 -0.11
CA PRO A 823 -16.16 2.98 -0.81
C PRO A 823 -17.40 2.25 -1.35
N VAL A 824 -18.05 2.82 -2.39
CA VAL A 824 -19.35 2.35 -2.92
C VAL A 824 -19.32 0.87 -3.33
N ALA A 825 -18.23 0.42 -3.93
CA ALA A 825 -18.06 -0.97 -4.36
C ALA A 825 -18.11 -1.95 -3.17
N VAL A 826 -17.45 -1.59 -2.06
CA VAL A 826 -17.41 -2.45 -0.85
C VAL A 826 -18.75 -2.40 -0.12
N LEU A 827 -19.42 -1.24 -0.08
CA LEU A 827 -20.77 -1.13 0.47
C LEU A 827 -21.76 -2.02 -0.30
N ALA A 828 -21.77 -1.93 -1.62
CA ALA A 828 -22.63 -2.77 -2.46
C ALA A 828 -22.28 -4.25 -2.33
N GLY A 829 -21.00 -4.61 -2.37
CA GLY A 829 -20.52 -5.98 -2.21
C GLY A 829 -20.91 -6.59 -0.86
N ALA A 830 -20.76 -5.84 0.23
CA ALA A 830 -21.17 -6.28 1.57
C ALA A 830 -22.70 -6.46 1.67
N ALA A 831 -23.51 -5.57 1.07
CA ALA A 831 -24.97 -5.71 1.01
C ALA A 831 -25.38 -6.99 0.27
N VAL A 832 -24.77 -7.26 -0.90
CA VAL A 832 -25.01 -8.48 -1.67
C VAL A 832 -24.58 -9.71 -0.87
N ALA A 833 -23.42 -9.71 -0.23
CA ALA A 833 -22.95 -10.83 0.59
C ALA A 833 -23.92 -11.15 1.74
N VAL A 834 -24.39 -10.11 2.45
CA VAL A 834 -25.38 -10.24 3.52
C VAL A 834 -26.70 -10.84 3.01
N ALA A 835 -27.19 -10.37 1.87
CA ALA A 835 -28.40 -10.88 1.24
C ALA A 835 -28.27 -12.36 0.80
N VAL A 836 -27.14 -12.71 0.21
CA VAL A 836 -26.83 -14.10 -0.19
C VAL A 836 -26.76 -15.02 1.03
N VAL A 837 -26.03 -14.62 2.08
CA VAL A 837 -25.91 -15.41 3.32
C VAL A 837 -27.29 -15.61 3.97
N ALA A 838 -28.12 -14.54 4.06
CA ALA A 838 -29.47 -14.64 4.60
C ALA A 838 -30.33 -15.63 3.81
N THR A 839 -30.28 -15.54 2.49
CA THR A 839 -31.07 -16.37 1.59
C THR A 839 -30.64 -17.84 1.64
N LEU A 840 -29.34 -18.11 1.53
CA LEU A 840 -28.80 -19.48 1.58
C LEU A 840 -29.10 -20.14 2.92
N THR A 841 -28.96 -19.40 4.03
CA THR A 841 -29.25 -19.90 5.39
C THR A 841 -30.74 -20.18 5.58
N ALA A 842 -31.63 -19.31 5.05
CA ALA A 842 -33.07 -19.55 5.08
C ALA A 842 -33.49 -20.79 4.27
N LEU A 843 -32.92 -20.94 3.08
CA LEU A 843 -33.16 -22.12 2.22
C LEU A 843 -32.65 -23.41 2.88
N TYR A 844 -31.46 -23.35 3.51
CA TYR A 844 -30.95 -24.49 4.28
C TYR A 844 -31.90 -24.87 5.41
N ALA A 845 -32.30 -23.91 6.24
CA ALA A 845 -33.22 -24.15 7.36
C ALA A 845 -34.57 -24.71 6.88
N GLN A 846 -35.10 -24.22 5.75
CA GLN A 846 -36.33 -24.73 5.13
C GLN A 846 -36.17 -26.18 4.65
N ARG A 847 -35.09 -26.49 3.91
CA ARG A 847 -34.81 -27.85 3.40
C ARG A 847 -34.73 -28.90 4.51
N VAL A 848 -34.07 -28.54 5.61
CA VAL A 848 -33.97 -29.46 6.73
C VAL A 848 -35.31 -29.64 7.45
N ALA A 849 -36.09 -28.56 7.57
CA ALA A 849 -37.45 -28.65 8.13
C ALA A 849 -38.37 -29.54 7.27
N ASP A 850 -38.24 -29.49 5.95
CA ASP A 850 -39.03 -30.31 5.04
C ASP A 850 -38.63 -31.81 5.02
N ARG A 851 -37.37 -32.14 5.32
CA ARG A 851 -36.85 -33.51 5.30
C ARG A 851 -37.06 -34.28 6.59
N THR A 852 -37.39 -33.61 7.70
CA THR A 852 -37.51 -34.24 9.02
C THR A 852 -38.89 -34.93 9.15
N PRO A 853 -38.96 -36.26 9.41
CA PRO A 853 -40.23 -37.01 9.53
C PRO A 853 -41.03 -36.51 10.74
N PRO A 854 -42.36 -36.25 10.61
CA PRO A 854 -43.22 -35.73 11.72
C PRO A 854 -43.26 -36.65 12.93
N ALA A 855 -43.12 -37.96 12.70
CA ALA A 855 -43.18 -38.98 13.77
C ALA A 855 -41.98 -38.93 14.73
N GLU A 856 -40.83 -38.45 14.28
CA GLU A 856 -39.61 -38.33 15.11
C GLU A 856 -39.67 -37.09 16.03
N THR A 857 -40.33 -36.04 15.57
CA THR A 857 -40.47 -34.79 16.33
C THR A 857 -41.43 -34.92 17.51
N LEU A 858 -42.46 -35.77 17.43
CA LEU A 858 -43.44 -36.05 18.49
C LEU A 858 -42.90 -36.99 19.60
N ARG A 859 -41.97 -37.88 19.28
CA ARG A 859 -41.28 -38.75 20.26
C ARG A 859 -40.19 -38.03 21.06
N LEU A 860 -39.74 -36.89 20.65
CA LEU A 860 -38.66 -36.09 21.32
C LEU A 860 -39.20 -35.02 22.26
N GLY A 861 -40.51 -34.81 22.33
CA GLY A 861 -41.20 -33.82 23.20
C GLY A 861 -41.70 -34.40 24.53
N THR A 862 -41.51 -35.67 24.79
CA THR A 862 -41.65 -36.35 26.06
C THR A 862 -40.28 -36.83 26.54
#